data_e63c57f566858f74ad61fe52224524b0
#
_entry.id   e63c57f566858f74ad61fe52224524b0
#
_cell.length_a   1.000
_cell.length_b   1.000
_cell.length_c   1.000
_cell.angle_alpha   90.00
_cell.angle_beta   90.00
_cell.angle_gamma   90.00
#
_symmetry.space_group_name_H-M   'P 1'
#
loop_
_entity.id
_entity.type
_entity.pdbx_description
1 polymer ?
#
loop_
_entity_poly.entity_id
_entity_poly.type
_entity_poly.pdbx_seq_one_letter_code
_entity_poly.pdbx_strand_id
1 'polypeptide(L)'
;VDGEDAWEVVEIIGERMRKKKGRRYREYHVKWKGEWEPTWEHHSSLAKSPDIKAAWEKKKAERLVHLNLVQRTVHQMVTDETEPELVPIGLVPENPFKHLFDITKRPRVAPPVGEKAMLKHEFAEYFLQARTKEKLQNQHWGAYIEVPRSSVPPGTRILRTTTAYDIKYNKRNEIEKFKTRVCIDGSKTQVPVDETYENIASFNSIRFLLCFAARYNLELLQSDVKNFFLQAKMPEHKEYYCEIPGGWAENDPATHVAKVLAPWYGLKESAKIAGDQLAEVLTKKCGMTENKVMPKVFFKWDGEDFIACGIHIDDAVWITTNMKKLEKLLDEADKYFEMERTPHPSKLLGVEILYDRGKGVMKIFQGSFHRAKLAEMGKKTPNRKVNSPGYIPSKMLNPDHPNSKIQATPEQVRDFQKRVGVQMWGLQTDPSAMYVVHKLAESTLNPSDEDRKAMDRLEDYRATHPDIGVIFRRAKDKQVLKKGMSMDCLTYYADADLAGDHRDSKSISGYCVYLGDSGMFDWKSKKQTCVCQSSCESEVYASKECTCHAIWMREALSQMSFTFTEPTPICQDNRGAIALCKSDKHHSRTRHFRMHIGLLKDCREKRITVYPWVPTRFMRGDLFNKAHGPARHQELCEYNGIDMLSGIDHLLPEQSDHDIWNWEERILEEKKEQEH
;
A
#
# COMPACT_ATOMS: atom_id res chain seq x y z
N VAL A 1 -23.31 48.83 28.72
CA VAL A 1 -22.01 49.33 28.39
C VAL A 1 -21.31 48.29 27.53
N ASP A 2 -21.03 48.71 26.33
CA ASP A 2 -20.11 48.17 25.34
C ASP A 2 -20.52 46.95 24.52
N GLY A 3 -20.76 47.25 23.22
CA GLY A 3 -21.14 46.35 22.17
C GLY A 3 -20.05 45.31 21.85
N GLU A 4 -20.14 44.15 22.48
CA GLU A 4 -19.61 42.94 21.98
C GLU A 4 -20.76 42.06 21.46
N ASP A 5 -20.78 41.74 20.20
CA ASP A 5 -21.73 40.83 19.58
C ASP A 5 -21.74 39.51 20.36
N ALA A 6 -22.81 39.24 21.09
CA ALA A 6 -22.98 38.02 21.84
C ALA A 6 -23.31 36.90 20.85
N TRP A 7 -22.32 36.09 20.50
CA TRP A 7 -22.45 34.93 19.63
C TRP A 7 -23.30 33.85 20.31
N GLU A 8 -24.34 33.37 19.63
CA GLU A 8 -25.27 32.38 20.15
C GLU A 8 -24.68 30.97 19.95
N VAL A 9 -24.47 30.27 21.07
CA VAL A 9 -23.98 28.86 21.06
C VAL A 9 -25.12 27.94 20.73
N VAL A 10 -24.95 27.03 19.78
CA VAL A 10 -25.94 26.01 19.41
C VAL A 10 -25.78 24.76 20.28
N GLU A 11 -24.58 24.23 20.37
CA GLU A 11 -24.29 23.05 21.17
C GLU A 11 -22.78 22.91 21.52
N ILE A 12 -22.50 22.12 22.54
CA ILE A 12 -21.15 21.64 22.82
C ILE A 12 -20.96 20.28 22.12
N ILE A 13 -19.92 20.17 21.29
CA ILE A 13 -19.60 18.96 20.52
C ILE A 13 -18.37 18.21 21.04
N GLY A 14 -17.66 18.80 22.02
CA GLY A 14 -16.49 18.16 22.64
C GLY A 14 -16.01 18.86 23.90
N GLU A 15 -15.19 18.20 24.70
CA GLU A 15 -14.48 18.79 25.83
C GLU A 15 -13.04 18.28 25.93
N ARG A 16 -12.14 19.10 26.46
CA ARG A 16 -10.76 18.72 26.76
C ARG A 16 -10.23 19.43 28.01
N MET A 17 -9.21 18.83 28.62
CA MET A 17 -8.46 19.44 29.72
C MET A 17 -7.16 20.04 29.22
N ARG A 18 -6.90 21.31 29.50
CA ARG A 18 -5.62 21.97 29.23
C ARG A 18 -4.91 22.39 30.51
N LYS A 19 -3.60 22.60 30.40
CA LYS A 19 -2.76 23.08 31.51
C LYS A 19 -2.09 24.42 31.11
N LYS A 20 -2.29 25.48 31.92
CA LYS A 20 -1.63 26.78 31.72
C LYS A 20 -1.11 27.24 33.09
N LYS A 21 0.17 27.63 33.16
CA LYS A 21 0.84 28.06 34.41
C LYS A 21 0.62 27.09 35.59
N GLY A 22 0.75 25.77 35.35
CA GLY A 22 0.63 24.74 36.39
C GLY A 22 -0.80 24.33 36.75
N ARG A 23 -1.83 25.10 36.40
CA ARG A 23 -3.25 24.80 36.71
C ARG A 23 -3.95 24.15 35.54
N ARG A 24 -4.78 23.12 35.80
CA ARG A 24 -5.64 22.48 34.80
C ARG A 24 -6.95 23.25 34.68
N TYR A 25 -7.43 23.44 33.45
CA TYR A 25 -8.72 24.05 33.15
C TYR A 25 -9.40 23.31 32.00
N ARG A 26 -10.73 23.43 31.93
CA ARG A 26 -11.57 22.77 30.94
C ARG A 26 -11.87 23.71 29.79
N GLU A 27 -11.76 23.21 28.56
CA GLU A 27 -12.24 23.87 27.37
C GLU A 27 -13.34 23.02 26.73
N TYR A 28 -14.33 23.69 26.14
CA TYR A 28 -15.41 23.07 25.40
C TYR A 28 -15.28 23.40 23.92
N HIS A 29 -15.52 22.41 23.05
CA HIS A 29 -15.63 22.61 21.62
C HIS A 29 -17.05 23.01 21.30
N VAL A 30 -17.22 24.23 20.85
CA VAL A 30 -18.53 24.89 20.76
C VAL A 30 -18.89 25.09 19.31
N LYS A 31 -20.12 24.72 18.95
CA LYS A 31 -20.73 25.02 17.66
C LYS A 31 -21.58 26.26 17.77
N TRP A 32 -21.33 27.22 16.90
CA TRP A 32 -21.99 28.51 16.86
C TRP A 32 -23.22 28.52 15.94
N LYS A 33 -24.14 29.42 16.14
CA LYS A 33 -25.28 29.63 15.24
C LYS A 33 -24.81 30.35 13.97
N GLY A 34 -25.14 29.76 12.80
CA GLY A 34 -24.67 30.24 11.49
C GLY A 34 -23.59 29.35 10.86
N GLU A 35 -22.94 29.83 9.81
CA GLU A 35 -21.91 29.08 9.03
C GLU A 35 -20.49 29.22 9.61
N TRP A 36 -20.35 29.31 10.94
CA TRP A 36 -19.06 29.48 11.59
C TRP A 36 -18.45 28.16 11.99
N GLU A 37 -17.11 28.04 11.79
CA GLU A 37 -16.35 26.88 12.25
C GLU A 37 -16.39 26.74 13.78
N PRO A 38 -16.54 25.53 14.33
CA PRO A 38 -16.54 25.30 15.77
C PRO A 38 -15.20 25.68 16.41
N THR A 39 -15.25 26.36 17.56
CA THR A 39 -14.06 26.81 18.29
C THR A 39 -13.94 26.19 19.68
N TRP A 40 -12.71 26.19 20.23
CA TRP A 40 -12.43 25.72 21.59
C TRP A 40 -12.48 26.88 22.57
N GLU A 41 -13.51 26.90 23.44
CA GLU A 41 -13.78 27.95 24.38
C GLU A 41 -13.44 27.56 25.82
N HIS A 42 -12.90 28.49 26.59
CA HIS A 42 -12.64 28.29 28.02
C HIS A 42 -13.96 28.10 28.78
N HIS A 43 -13.97 27.25 29.81
CA HIS A 43 -15.18 26.94 30.57
C HIS A 43 -15.92 28.19 31.12
N SER A 44 -15.23 29.31 31.38
CA SER A 44 -15.81 30.56 31.83
C SER A 44 -16.57 31.29 30.73
N SER A 45 -16.21 31.15 29.47
CA SER A 45 -16.92 31.79 28.35
C SER A 45 -18.38 31.29 28.21
N LEU A 46 -18.63 30.07 28.69
CA LEU A 46 -19.99 29.48 28.71
C LEU A 46 -20.72 29.65 30.06
N ALA A 47 -20.25 30.55 30.91
CA ALA A 47 -20.88 30.80 32.21
C ALA A 47 -22.34 31.35 32.07
N LYS A 48 -22.61 32.07 30.97
CA LYS A 48 -23.93 32.64 30.64
C LYS A 48 -24.87 31.66 29.89
N SER A 49 -24.42 30.39 29.61
CA SER A 49 -25.22 29.39 28.91
C SER A 49 -25.32 28.09 29.73
N PRO A 50 -25.99 28.15 30.90
CA PRO A 50 -26.10 26.98 31.80
C PRO A 50 -26.85 25.82 31.16
N ASP A 51 -27.89 26.13 30.36
CA ASP A 51 -28.75 25.11 29.71
C ASP A 51 -27.96 24.26 28.71
N ILE A 52 -27.04 24.84 27.96
CA ILE A 52 -26.19 24.15 26.99
C ILE A 52 -25.20 23.26 27.71
N LYS A 53 -24.64 23.68 28.85
CA LYS A 53 -23.82 22.86 29.70
C LYS A 53 -24.59 21.68 30.29
N ALA A 54 -25.82 21.94 30.78
CA ALA A 54 -26.70 20.91 31.33
C ALA A 54 -27.09 19.87 30.26
N ALA A 55 -27.37 20.32 29.03
CA ALA A 55 -27.63 19.45 27.89
C ALA A 55 -26.40 18.57 27.54
N TRP A 56 -25.20 19.13 27.61
CA TRP A 56 -23.94 18.38 27.39
C TRP A 56 -23.69 17.33 28.50
N GLU A 57 -23.86 17.69 29.75
CA GLU A 57 -23.71 16.76 30.89
C GLU A 57 -24.79 15.66 30.86
N LYS A 58 -26.03 15.99 30.46
CA LYS A 58 -27.08 15.00 30.22
C LYS A 58 -26.71 14.04 29.10
N LYS A 59 -26.25 14.54 27.97
CA LYS A 59 -25.77 13.73 26.83
C LYS A 59 -24.59 12.81 27.21
N LYS A 60 -23.69 13.27 28.10
CA LYS A 60 -22.63 12.46 28.68
C LYS A 60 -23.17 11.36 29.61
N ALA A 61 -24.11 11.70 30.47
CA ALA A 61 -24.74 10.74 31.40
C ALA A 61 -25.51 9.66 30.64
N GLU A 62 -26.28 10.02 29.62
CA GLU A 62 -27.00 9.09 28.74
C GLU A 62 -25.99 8.15 28.02
N ARG A 63 -24.88 8.70 27.56
CA ARG A 63 -23.79 7.92 26.92
C ARG A 63 -23.14 6.94 27.90
N LEU A 64 -23.01 7.33 29.17
CA LEU A 64 -22.46 6.47 30.23
C LEU A 64 -23.44 5.36 30.62
N VAL A 65 -24.74 5.68 30.71
CA VAL A 65 -25.82 4.70 30.96
C VAL A 65 -25.89 3.70 29.79
N HIS A 66 -25.79 4.16 28.57
CA HIS A 66 -25.77 3.31 27.38
C HIS A 66 -24.55 2.39 27.36
N LEU A 67 -23.36 2.90 27.72
CA LEU A 67 -22.14 2.08 27.89
C LEU A 67 -22.30 1.02 28.97
N ASN A 68 -22.89 1.37 30.12
CA ASN A 68 -23.16 0.42 31.21
C ASN A 68 -24.23 -0.61 30.82
N LEU A 69 -25.22 -0.21 30.03
CA LEU A 69 -26.26 -1.12 29.50
C LEU A 69 -25.65 -2.13 28.52
N VAL A 70 -24.81 -1.65 27.59
CA VAL A 70 -24.06 -2.51 26.66
C VAL A 70 -23.16 -3.48 27.42
N GLN A 71 -22.46 -3.03 28.47
CA GLN A 71 -21.64 -3.89 29.31
C GLN A 71 -22.46 -4.95 30.07
N ARG A 72 -23.65 -4.58 30.60
CA ARG A 72 -24.56 -5.53 31.26
C ARG A 72 -25.16 -6.53 30.27
N THR A 73 -25.59 -6.07 29.09
CA THR A 73 -26.13 -6.93 28.03
C THR A 73 -25.08 -7.94 27.54
N VAL A 74 -23.82 -7.49 27.36
CA VAL A 74 -22.70 -8.35 26.98
C VAL A 74 -22.39 -9.36 28.11
N HIS A 75 -22.47 -8.95 29.38
CA HIS A 75 -22.27 -9.85 30.51
C HIS A 75 -23.39 -10.88 30.61
N GLN A 76 -24.66 -10.51 30.40
CA GLN A 76 -25.80 -11.42 30.34
C GLN A 76 -25.71 -12.41 29.17
N MET A 77 -25.28 -11.95 27.96
CA MET A 77 -25.07 -12.82 26.80
C MET A 77 -23.98 -13.90 27.02
N VAL A 78 -23.09 -13.69 27.98
CA VAL A 78 -22.03 -14.65 28.32
C VAL A 78 -22.49 -15.64 29.42
N THR A 79 -23.54 -15.29 30.17
CA THR A 79 -24.01 -16.05 31.33
C THR A 79 -25.35 -16.78 31.16
N ASP A 80 -26.19 -16.38 30.19
CA ASP A 80 -27.47 -16.97 29.92
C ASP A 80 -27.50 -17.79 28.63
N GLU A 81 -27.95 -19.03 28.72
CA GLU A 81 -28.18 -19.97 27.58
C GLU A 81 -29.46 -19.63 26.77
N THR A 82 -30.03 -18.45 26.91
CA THR A 82 -31.20 -18.03 26.14
C THR A 82 -30.80 -17.18 24.92
N GLU A 83 -31.47 -17.41 23.78
CA GLU A 83 -31.20 -16.73 22.50
C GLU A 83 -31.10 -15.21 22.63
N PRO A 84 -30.04 -14.56 22.13
CA PRO A 84 -29.88 -13.10 22.22
C PRO A 84 -30.73 -12.39 21.18
N GLU A 85 -31.54 -11.41 21.61
CA GLU A 85 -32.12 -10.42 20.71
C GLU A 85 -31.01 -9.66 19.95
N LEU A 86 -31.14 -9.59 18.63
CA LEU A 86 -30.18 -8.94 17.72
C LEU A 86 -30.04 -7.43 18.01
N VAL A 87 -28.95 -7.04 18.62
CA VAL A 87 -28.57 -5.61 18.72
C VAL A 87 -28.03 -5.14 17.38
N PRO A 88 -28.55 -4.05 16.79
CA PRO A 88 -28.09 -3.55 15.51
C PRO A 88 -26.59 -3.25 15.49
N ILE A 89 -25.89 -3.77 14.48
CA ILE A 89 -24.41 -3.74 14.32
C ILE A 89 -23.84 -2.30 14.22
N GLY A 90 -24.68 -1.28 14.05
CA GLY A 90 -24.28 0.12 13.89
C GLY A 90 -23.99 0.92 15.16
N LEU A 91 -24.16 0.35 16.36
CA LEU A 91 -24.11 1.09 17.62
C LEU A 91 -22.85 0.84 18.50
N VAL A 92 -21.79 0.28 17.94
CA VAL A 92 -20.54 0.11 18.69
C VAL A 92 -19.79 1.44 18.76
N PRO A 93 -19.54 2.00 19.98
CA PRO A 93 -18.80 3.26 20.12
C PRO A 93 -17.39 3.17 19.52
N GLU A 94 -16.89 4.28 18.94
CA GLU A 94 -15.49 4.40 18.55
C GLU A 94 -14.57 3.97 19.71
N ASN A 95 -13.87 2.88 19.53
CA ASN A 95 -12.93 2.30 20.49
C ASN A 95 -13.46 2.11 21.91
N PRO A 96 -14.31 1.07 22.17
CA PRO A 96 -14.82 0.76 23.51
C PRO A 96 -13.72 0.36 24.53
N PHE A 97 -12.48 0.14 24.07
CA PHE A 97 -11.35 -0.32 24.85
C PHE A 97 -10.40 0.80 25.28
N LYS A 98 -10.68 2.05 24.92
CA LYS A 98 -9.82 3.21 25.19
C LYS A 98 -9.49 3.43 26.66
N HIS A 99 -10.35 2.95 27.57
CA HIS A 99 -10.19 3.03 29.01
C HIS A 99 -9.28 1.94 29.59
N LEU A 100 -8.99 0.87 28.84
CA LEU A 100 -8.20 -0.27 29.33
C LEU A 100 -6.68 -0.04 29.29
N PHE A 101 -6.21 1.03 28.63
CA PHE A 101 -4.78 1.25 28.39
C PHE A 101 -4.33 2.69 28.60
N ASP A 102 -3.44 2.88 29.56
CA ASP A 102 -2.51 4.00 29.57
C ASP A 102 -1.26 3.62 28.75
N ILE A 103 -1.30 3.97 27.46
CA ILE A 103 -0.42 3.50 26.38
C ILE A 103 1.01 3.97 26.53
N THR A 104 1.23 5.02 27.25
CA THR A 104 2.57 5.61 27.40
C THR A 104 3.53 4.69 28.15
N LYS A 105 3.02 3.57 28.71
CA LYS A 105 3.77 2.73 29.64
C LYS A 105 3.78 1.22 29.34
N ARG A 106 3.03 0.70 28.33
CA ARG A 106 2.98 -0.76 28.07
C ARG A 106 3.45 -1.12 26.65
N PRO A 107 4.26 -2.18 26.49
CA PRO A 107 4.56 -2.73 25.17
C PRO A 107 3.29 -3.32 24.52
N ARG A 108 3.29 -3.45 23.19
CA ARG A 108 2.22 -4.16 22.47
C ARG A 108 2.08 -5.57 23.04
N VAL A 109 0.85 -5.98 23.30
CA VAL A 109 0.53 -7.34 23.76
C VAL A 109 0.47 -8.25 22.54
N ALA A 110 1.14 -9.38 22.61
CA ALA A 110 1.08 -10.38 21.54
C ALA A 110 -0.27 -11.10 21.56
N PRO A 111 -0.91 -11.31 20.39
CA PRO A 111 -2.14 -12.11 20.33
C PRO A 111 -1.84 -13.56 20.71
N PRO A 112 -2.82 -14.27 21.33
CA PRO A 112 -2.64 -15.66 21.74
C PRO A 112 -2.54 -16.60 20.52
N VAL A 113 -1.72 -17.64 20.64
CA VAL A 113 -1.60 -18.69 19.63
C VAL A 113 -2.39 -19.92 20.07
N GLY A 114 -3.55 -20.11 19.45
CA GLY A 114 -4.45 -21.22 19.75
C GLY A 114 -5.37 -21.02 20.96
N GLU A 115 -6.41 -21.84 21.05
CA GLU A 115 -7.51 -21.69 22.00
C GLU A 115 -7.07 -21.77 23.48
N LYS A 116 -6.20 -22.71 23.81
CA LYS A 116 -5.69 -22.86 25.19
C LYS A 116 -4.93 -21.64 25.70
N ALA A 117 -4.19 -20.96 24.79
CA ALA A 117 -3.49 -19.73 25.12
C ALA A 117 -4.47 -18.54 25.20
N MET A 118 -5.47 -18.51 24.34
CA MET A 118 -6.52 -17.48 24.35
C MET A 118 -7.30 -17.51 25.67
N LEU A 119 -7.73 -18.65 26.15
CA LEU A 119 -8.49 -18.76 27.40
C LEU A 119 -7.69 -18.31 28.64
N LYS A 120 -6.36 -18.31 28.58
CA LYS A 120 -5.45 -17.82 29.63
C LYS A 120 -4.97 -16.40 29.42
N HIS A 121 -5.36 -15.77 28.32
CA HIS A 121 -4.91 -14.43 27.96
C HIS A 121 -5.63 -13.36 28.79
N GLU A 122 -4.95 -12.28 29.14
CA GLU A 122 -5.55 -11.17 29.89
C GLU A 122 -6.78 -10.55 29.23
N PHE A 123 -6.94 -10.73 27.90
CA PHE A 123 -8.07 -10.27 27.07
C PHE A 123 -8.95 -11.42 26.58
N ALA A 124 -9.00 -12.54 27.28
CA ALA A 124 -9.78 -13.72 26.85
C ALA A 124 -11.24 -13.37 26.54
N GLU A 125 -11.89 -12.57 27.40
CA GLU A 125 -13.27 -12.15 27.22
C GLU A 125 -13.51 -11.42 25.90
N TYR A 126 -12.63 -10.49 25.52
CA TYR A 126 -12.73 -9.74 24.26
C TYR A 126 -12.51 -10.62 23.03
N PHE A 127 -11.66 -11.63 23.13
CA PHE A 127 -11.51 -12.62 22.06
C PHE A 127 -12.74 -13.53 21.94
N LEU A 128 -13.41 -13.88 23.03
CA LEU A 128 -14.66 -14.63 23.01
C LEU A 128 -15.78 -13.81 22.36
N GLN A 129 -15.89 -12.51 22.68
CA GLN A 129 -16.82 -11.59 22.00
C GLN A 129 -16.52 -11.50 20.50
N ALA A 130 -15.24 -11.34 20.12
CA ALA A 130 -14.83 -11.32 18.70
C ALA A 130 -15.17 -12.65 18.00
N ARG A 131 -15.09 -13.78 18.68
CA ARG A 131 -15.46 -15.11 18.16
C ARG A 131 -16.96 -15.25 17.98
N THR A 132 -17.76 -14.73 18.92
CA THR A 132 -19.23 -14.68 18.77
C THR A 132 -19.63 -13.84 17.58
N LYS A 133 -18.99 -12.67 17.40
CA LYS A 133 -19.20 -11.83 16.20
C LYS A 133 -18.86 -12.57 14.91
N GLU A 134 -17.76 -13.31 14.88
CA GLU A 134 -17.35 -14.12 13.72
C GLU A 134 -18.39 -15.23 13.42
N LYS A 135 -18.95 -15.92 14.46
CA LYS A 135 -20.05 -16.89 14.30
C LYS A 135 -21.25 -16.25 13.63
N LEU A 136 -21.74 -15.12 14.18
CA LEU A 136 -22.90 -14.41 13.66
C LEU A 136 -22.71 -13.96 12.20
N GLN A 137 -21.50 -13.51 11.84
CA GLN A 137 -21.17 -13.15 10.46
C GLN A 137 -21.25 -14.36 9.52
N ASN A 138 -20.71 -15.51 9.93
CA ASN A 138 -20.78 -16.74 9.14
C ASN A 138 -22.23 -17.24 8.98
N GLN A 139 -23.06 -17.13 10.03
CA GLN A 139 -24.49 -17.45 9.96
C GLN A 139 -25.25 -16.48 9.06
N HIS A 140 -25.00 -15.17 9.18
CA HIS A 140 -25.62 -14.13 8.35
C HIS A 140 -25.40 -14.38 6.85
N TRP A 141 -24.19 -14.75 6.46
CA TRP A 141 -23.85 -15.03 5.06
C TRP A 141 -24.16 -16.48 4.64
N GLY A 142 -24.73 -17.31 5.51
CA GLY A 142 -25.02 -18.70 5.22
C GLY A 142 -23.80 -19.50 4.79
N ALA A 143 -22.65 -19.25 5.42
CA ALA A 143 -21.36 -19.78 5.01
C ALA A 143 -21.25 -21.30 5.10
N TYR A 144 -22.10 -21.94 5.92
CA TYR A 144 -22.16 -23.38 6.08
C TYR A 144 -23.56 -23.81 6.56
N ILE A 145 -23.83 -25.11 6.42
CA ILE A 145 -24.95 -25.81 7.07
C ILE A 145 -24.42 -27.02 7.83
N GLU A 146 -25.05 -27.33 8.95
CA GLU A 146 -24.74 -28.56 9.68
C GLU A 146 -25.45 -29.75 9.00
N VAL A 147 -24.68 -30.79 8.74
CA VAL A 147 -25.21 -32.04 8.11
C VAL A 147 -24.74 -33.25 8.90
N PRO A 148 -25.53 -34.36 8.95
CA PRO A 148 -25.09 -35.59 9.58
C PRO A 148 -23.78 -36.10 8.97
N ARG A 149 -22.82 -36.58 9.80
CA ARG A 149 -21.57 -37.19 9.30
C ARG A 149 -21.85 -38.37 8.35
N SER A 150 -22.97 -39.08 8.54
CA SER A 150 -23.38 -40.16 7.66
C SER A 150 -23.77 -39.71 6.25
N SER A 151 -24.09 -38.43 6.05
CA SER A 151 -24.42 -37.88 4.71
C SER A 151 -23.17 -37.42 3.93
N VAL A 152 -22.01 -37.42 4.56
CA VAL A 152 -20.73 -37.05 3.87
C VAL A 152 -20.39 -38.19 2.88
N PRO A 153 -20.13 -37.88 1.59
CA PRO A 153 -19.79 -38.88 0.60
C PRO A 153 -18.60 -39.74 1.02
N PRO A 154 -18.62 -41.07 0.80
CA PRO A 154 -17.52 -41.96 1.12
C PRO A 154 -16.19 -41.50 0.53
N GLY A 155 -15.13 -41.50 1.33
CA GLY A 155 -13.80 -41.04 0.91
C GLY A 155 -13.57 -39.51 1.00
N THR A 156 -14.61 -38.73 1.27
CA THR A 156 -14.46 -37.28 1.45
C THR A 156 -13.79 -36.95 2.79
N ARG A 157 -12.76 -36.16 2.73
CA ARG A 157 -12.01 -35.75 3.94
C ARG A 157 -12.75 -34.63 4.67
N ILE A 158 -13.01 -34.83 5.95
CA ILE A 158 -13.50 -33.79 6.85
C ILE A 158 -12.28 -32.98 7.30
N LEU A 159 -12.27 -31.68 7.00
CA LEU A 159 -11.17 -30.75 7.28
C LEU A 159 -11.26 -30.27 8.76
N ARG A 160 -10.13 -29.96 9.34
CA ARG A 160 -10.09 -29.35 10.69
C ARG A 160 -10.32 -27.85 10.59
N THR A 161 -10.85 -27.25 11.64
CA THR A 161 -10.92 -25.81 11.81
C THR A 161 -9.92 -25.33 12.85
N THR A 162 -9.37 -24.14 12.66
CA THR A 162 -8.46 -23.48 13.58
C THR A 162 -8.94 -22.03 13.76
N THR A 163 -8.59 -21.44 14.91
CA THR A 163 -8.95 -20.05 15.20
C THR A 163 -7.69 -19.21 15.30
N ALA A 164 -7.63 -18.16 14.49
CA ALA A 164 -6.60 -17.13 14.53
C ALA A 164 -7.09 -15.91 15.32
N TYR A 165 -6.27 -15.41 16.22
CA TYR A 165 -6.55 -14.25 17.06
C TYR A 165 -5.61 -13.12 16.70
N ASP A 166 -6.10 -11.88 16.71
CA ASP A 166 -5.32 -10.68 16.38
C ASP A 166 -5.77 -9.48 17.22
N ILE A 167 -4.85 -8.57 17.52
CA ILE A 167 -5.13 -7.31 18.21
C ILE A 167 -4.78 -6.18 17.27
N LYS A 168 -5.77 -5.40 16.85
CA LYS A 168 -5.57 -4.22 16.00
C LYS A 168 -5.30 -2.99 16.85
N TYR A 169 -4.32 -2.19 16.42
CA TYR A 169 -3.90 -0.96 17.08
C TYR A 169 -4.12 0.23 16.14
N ASN A 170 -4.62 1.32 16.69
CA ASN A 170 -4.79 2.57 15.96
C ASN A 170 -3.45 3.33 15.78
N LYS A 171 -3.48 4.48 15.11
CA LYS A 171 -2.29 5.35 14.85
C LYS A 171 -1.57 5.80 16.13
N ARG A 172 -2.26 5.80 17.28
CA ARG A 172 -1.71 6.18 18.60
C ARG A 172 -1.17 4.98 19.38
N ASN A 173 -1.10 3.82 18.73
CA ASN A 173 -0.70 2.55 19.36
C ASN A 173 -1.68 2.07 20.45
N GLU A 174 -2.95 2.50 20.38
CA GLU A 174 -4.02 2.08 21.26
C GLU A 174 -4.71 0.85 20.67
N ILE A 175 -5.20 -0.07 21.50
CA ILE A 175 -6.02 -1.18 21.04
C ILE A 175 -7.29 -0.61 20.40
N GLU A 176 -7.48 -0.92 19.13
CA GLU A 176 -8.63 -0.50 18.35
C GLU A 176 -9.73 -1.57 18.39
N LYS A 177 -9.34 -2.82 18.15
CA LYS A 177 -10.26 -3.96 18.23
C LYS A 177 -9.53 -5.29 18.37
N PHE A 178 -10.22 -6.25 18.97
CA PHE A 178 -9.85 -7.66 18.93
C PHE A 178 -10.48 -8.32 17.70
N LYS A 179 -9.72 -9.14 17.02
CA LYS A 179 -10.16 -9.85 15.83
C LYS A 179 -9.95 -11.34 15.99
N THR A 180 -11.00 -12.10 15.65
CA THR A 180 -10.95 -13.56 15.60
C THR A 180 -11.34 -13.98 14.19
N ARG A 181 -10.62 -14.93 13.63
CA ARG A 181 -10.97 -15.58 12.38
C ARG A 181 -10.97 -17.09 12.55
N VAL A 182 -12.04 -17.71 12.14
CA VAL A 182 -12.07 -19.17 12.02
C VAL A 182 -11.59 -19.55 10.64
N CYS A 183 -10.60 -20.43 10.57
CA CYS A 183 -9.96 -20.87 9.35
C CYS A 183 -10.12 -22.38 9.19
N ILE A 184 -10.36 -22.84 7.97
CA ILE A 184 -10.30 -24.25 7.61
C ILE A 184 -8.85 -24.63 7.33
N ASP A 185 -8.38 -25.77 7.81
CA ASP A 185 -7.06 -26.30 7.44
C ASP A 185 -7.07 -26.87 6.01
N GLY A 186 -6.89 -26.00 5.04
CA GLY A 186 -6.79 -26.34 3.62
C GLY A 186 -5.42 -26.94 3.22
N SER A 187 -4.48 -27.10 4.14
CA SER A 187 -3.13 -27.61 3.80
C SER A 187 -3.16 -28.99 3.16
N LYS A 188 -4.19 -29.77 3.48
CA LYS A 188 -4.39 -31.15 3.01
C LYS A 188 -5.33 -31.27 1.81
N THR A 189 -5.90 -30.17 1.30
CA THR A 189 -6.72 -30.19 0.09
C THR A 189 -5.82 -30.33 -1.14
N GLN A 190 -6.26 -31.18 -2.09
CA GLN A 190 -5.61 -31.30 -3.38
C GLN A 190 -6.38 -30.41 -4.38
N VAL A 191 -5.81 -29.26 -4.70
CA VAL A 191 -6.38 -28.29 -5.64
C VAL A 191 -5.30 -27.98 -6.68
N PRO A 192 -5.61 -27.98 -7.98
CA PRO A 192 -4.68 -27.56 -9.02
C PRO A 192 -4.11 -26.17 -8.74
N VAL A 193 -2.84 -25.91 -9.09
CA VAL A 193 -2.15 -24.64 -8.77
C VAL A 193 -2.84 -23.46 -9.45
N ASP A 194 -3.29 -23.61 -10.68
CA ASP A 194 -4.02 -22.60 -11.46
C ASP A 194 -5.38 -22.22 -10.82
N GLU A 195 -6.00 -23.13 -10.07
CA GLU A 195 -7.23 -22.85 -9.32
C GLU A 195 -6.97 -22.20 -7.95
N THR A 196 -5.72 -22.15 -7.49
CA THR A 196 -5.37 -21.55 -6.19
C THR A 196 -4.78 -20.15 -6.32
N TYR A 197 -4.29 -19.79 -7.52
CA TYR A 197 -3.66 -18.51 -7.76
C TYR A 197 -4.70 -17.44 -8.09
N GLU A 198 -4.81 -16.45 -7.23
CA GLU A 198 -5.60 -15.24 -7.47
C GLU A 198 -4.69 -14.09 -7.90
N ASN A 199 -5.04 -13.49 -9.03
CA ASN A 199 -4.42 -12.23 -9.44
C ASN A 199 -4.86 -11.11 -8.50
N ILE A 200 -3.94 -10.21 -8.21
CA ILE A 200 -4.21 -8.96 -7.50
C ILE A 200 -3.62 -7.80 -8.31
N ALA A 201 -4.19 -6.62 -8.18
CA ALA A 201 -3.56 -5.43 -8.74
C ALA A 201 -2.17 -5.27 -8.11
N SER A 202 -1.15 -5.24 -8.94
CA SER A 202 0.22 -5.04 -8.47
C SER A 202 0.36 -3.66 -7.84
N PHE A 203 1.30 -3.52 -6.90
CA PHE A 203 1.53 -2.20 -6.31
C PHE A 203 1.98 -1.16 -7.35
N ASN A 204 2.66 -1.59 -8.42
CA ASN A 204 3.01 -0.74 -9.56
C ASN A 204 1.75 -0.22 -10.27
N SER A 205 0.74 -1.09 -10.48
CA SER A 205 -0.55 -0.68 -11.05
C SER A 205 -1.29 0.31 -10.14
N ILE A 206 -1.25 0.10 -8.83
CA ILE A 206 -1.83 1.03 -7.84
C ILE A 206 -1.12 2.39 -7.88
N ARG A 207 0.23 2.42 -7.89
CA ARG A 207 1.00 3.66 -8.00
C ARG A 207 0.72 4.38 -9.32
N PHE A 208 0.60 3.63 -10.42
CA PHE A 208 0.20 4.21 -11.71
C PHE A 208 -1.18 4.89 -11.60
N LEU A 209 -2.19 4.23 -11.01
CA LEU A 209 -3.53 4.81 -10.84
C LEU A 209 -3.49 6.06 -9.96
N LEU A 210 -2.70 6.08 -8.88
CA LEU A 210 -2.53 7.26 -8.02
C LEU A 210 -1.84 8.41 -8.76
N CYS A 211 -0.76 8.13 -9.50
CA CYS A 211 -0.08 9.13 -10.33
C CYS A 211 -1.02 9.67 -11.42
N PHE A 212 -1.78 8.78 -12.05
CA PHE A 212 -2.78 9.14 -13.05
C PHE A 212 -3.89 10.03 -12.46
N ALA A 213 -4.36 9.69 -11.26
CA ALA A 213 -5.34 10.51 -10.55
C ALA A 213 -4.79 11.92 -10.25
N ALA A 214 -3.55 12.01 -9.77
CA ALA A 214 -2.91 13.31 -9.53
C ALA A 214 -2.77 14.12 -10.81
N ARG A 215 -2.30 13.48 -11.92
CA ARG A 215 -2.11 14.13 -13.23
C ARG A 215 -3.36 14.85 -13.73
N TYR A 216 -4.49 14.16 -13.66
CA TYR A 216 -5.77 14.66 -14.18
C TYR A 216 -6.68 15.20 -13.08
N ASN A 217 -6.17 15.37 -11.87
CA ASN A 217 -6.91 15.88 -10.69
C ASN A 217 -8.21 15.11 -10.40
N LEU A 218 -8.15 13.76 -10.52
CA LEU A 218 -9.30 12.89 -10.32
C LEU A 218 -9.66 12.74 -8.83
N GLU A 219 -10.91 12.36 -8.56
CA GLU A 219 -11.37 11.95 -7.24
C GLU A 219 -10.80 10.59 -6.88
N LEU A 220 -10.56 10.38 -5.57
CA LEU A 220 -10.17 9.09 -5.01
C LEU A 220 -11.25 8.55 -4.08
N LEU A 221 -11.50 7.24 -4.14
CA LEU A 221 -12.31 6.50 -3.19
C LEU A 221 -11.62 5.17 -2.91
N GLN A 222 -11.66 4.72 -1.68
CA GLN A 222 -11.29 3.35 -1.29
C GLN A 222 -12.56 2.57 -0.99
N SER A 223 -12.63 1.31 -1.41
CA SER A 223 -13.64 0.38 -0.92
C SER A 223 -13.00 -0.88 -0.33
N ASP A 224 -13.60 -1.40 0.74
CA ASP A 224 -13.24 -2.65 1.40
C ASP A 224 -14.48 -3.57 1.39
N VAL A 225 -14.34 -4.77 0.83
CA VAL A 225 -15.46 -5.72 0.78
C VAL A 225 -15.57 -6.41 2.14
N LYS A 226 -16.66 -6.15 2.87
CA LYS A 226 -16.89 -6.73 4.18
C LYS A 226 -16.98 -8.25 4.12
N ASN A 227 -16.17 -8.94 4.93
CA ASN A 227 -16.17 -10.41 4.96
C ASN A 227 -16.09 -11.06 3.55
N PHE A 228 -15.23 -10.54 2.71
CA PHE A 228 -15.13 -10.79 1.27
C PHE A 228 -15.41 -12.24 0.86
N PHE A 229 -14.74 -13.20 1.50
CA PHE A 229 -14.90 -14.61 1.14
C PHE A 229 -16.30 -15.14 1.44
N LEU A 230 -16.92 -14.71 2.56
CA LEU A 230 -18.23 -15.22 2.99
C LEU A 230 -19.38 -14.73 2.12
N GLN A 231 -19.20 -13.63 1.37
CA GLN A 231 -20.20 -13.13 0.44
C GLN A 231 -20.21 -13.88 -0.89
N ALA A 232 -19.11 -14.53 -1.23
CA ALA A 232 -19.02 -15.36 -2.41
C ALA A 232 -19.67 -16.75 -2.18
N LYS A 233 -20.10 -17.39 -3.25
CA LYS A 233 -20.71 -18.74 -3.20
C LYS A 233 -19.71 -19.80 -3.62
N MET A 234 -19.70 -20.91 -2.91
CA MET A 234 -18.92 -22.07 -3.33
C MET A 234 -19.50 -22.60 -4.66
N PRO A 235 -18.69 -22.87 -5.68
CA PRO A 235 -19.15 -23.48 -6.92
C PRO A 235 -19.78 -24.85 -6.66
N GLU A 236 -20.87 -25.17 -7.35
CA GLU A 236 -21.66 -26.41 -7.15
C GLU A 236 -20.82 -27.70 -7.28
N HIS A 237 -19.80 -27.68 -8.13
CA HIS A 237 -18.90 -28.83 -8.34
C HIS A 237 -17.83 -29.00 -7.25
N LYS A 238 -17.78 -28.10 -6.26
CA LYS A 238 -16.82 -28.13 -5.14
C LYS A 238 -17.54 -28.35 -3.83
N GLU A 239 -17.28 -29.49 -3.21
CA GLU A 239 -17.85 -29.81 -1.91
C GLU A 239 -16.75 -29.95 -0.84
N TYR A 240 -16.85 -29.16 0.21
CA TYR A 240 -15.98 -29.24 1.39
C TYR A 240 -16.81 -29.46 2.64
N TYR A 241 -16.27 -30.29 3.49
CA TYR A 241 -16.81 -30.58 4.82
C TYR A 241 -15.73 -30.31 5.86
N CYS A 242 -16.09 -29.66 6.96
CA CYS A 242 -15.17 -29.41 8.05
C CYS A 242 -15.80 -29.69 9.42
N GLU A 243 -14.95 -29.88 10.42
CA GLU A 243 -15.40 -29.94 11.81
C GLU A 243 -16.05 -28.59 12.16
N ILE A 244 -17.18 -28.64 12.86
CA ILE A 244 -17.85 -27.43 13.32
C ILE A 244 -16.95 -26.73 14.32
N PRO A 245 -16.70 -25.41 14.17
CA PRO A 245 -15.85 -24.68 15.10
C PRO A 245 -16.37 -24.79 16.53
N GLY A 246 -15.46 -24.93 17.49
CA GLY A 246 -15.84 -25.07 18.90
C GLY A 246 -16.76 -23.94 19.37
N GLY A 247 -17.86 -24.26 20.04
CA GLY A 247 -18.87 -23.31 20.51
C GLY A 247 -19.81 -22.75 19.42
N TRP A 248 -19.74 -23.28 18.17
CA TRP A 248 -20.63 -22.85 17.07
C TRP A 248 -21.74 -23.87 16.79
N ALA A 249 -21.55 -25.11 17.21
CA ALA A 249 -22.46 -26.21 16.91
C ALA A 249 -23.88 -25.94 17.44
N GLU A 250 -24.86 -26.22 16.60
CA GLU A 250 -26.28 -26.28 16.96
C GLU A 250 -26.71 -27.73 17.21
N ASN A 251 -26.02 -28.67 16.55
CA ASN A 251 -26.19 -30.12 16.73
C ASN A 251 -24.94 -30.71 17.35
N ASP A 252 -25.02 -31.96 17.82
CA ASP A 252 -23.89 -32.68 18.41
C ASP A 252 -22.73 -32.82 17.41
N PRO A 253 -21.55 -32.20 17.69
CA PRO A 253 -20.39 -32.29 16.81
C PRO A 253 -19.85 -33.71 16.60
N ALA A 254 -20.20 -34.66 17.47
CA ALA A 254 -19.84 -36.06 17.28
C ALA A 254 -20.59 -36.68 16.11
N THR A 255 -21.82 -36.24 15.85
CA THR A 255 -22.72 -36.79 14.81
C THR A 255 -22.88 -35.88 13.60
N HIS A 256 -22.50 -34.59 13.69
CA HIS A 256 -22.64 -33.59 12.62
C HIS A 256 -21.32 -32.97 12.21
N VAL A 257 -21.29 -32.42 11.01
CA VAL A 257 -20.19 -31.64 10.42
C VAL A 257 -20.76 -30.43 9.68
N ALA A 258 -19.91 -29.43 9.43
CA ALA A 258 -20.27 -28.31 8.58
C ALA A 258 -20.02 -28.63 7.10
N LYS A 259 -21.05 -28.57 6.25
CA LYS A 259 -20.91 -28.48 4.80
C LYS A 259 -20.69 -27.03 4.42
N VAL A 260 -19.58 -26.74 3.75
CA VAL A 260 -19.13 -25.38 3.40
C VAL A 260 -19.90 -24.89 2.19
N LEU A 261 -20.57 -23.75 2.29
CA LEU A 261 -21.36 -23.12 1.22
C LEU A 261 -20.75 -21.83 0.67
N ALA A 262 -19.84 -21.20 1.43
CA ALA A 262 -19.08 -20.05 0.97
C ALA A 262 -17.57 -20.33 1.09
N PRO A 263 -16.71 -19.67 0.31
CA PRO A 263 -15.27 -19.76 0.52
C PRO A 263 -14.91 -19.29 1.93
N TRP A 264 -14.12 -20.08 2.67
CA TRP A 264 -13.66 -19.73 4.00
C TRP A 264 -12.17 -19.43 4.03
N TYR A 265 -11.75 -18.65 5.02
CA TYR A 265 -10.33 -18.46 5.33
C TYR A 265 -9.64 -19.82 5.49
N GLY A 266 -8.50 -19.97 4.83
CA GLY A 266 -7.66 -21.16 4.92
C GLY A 266 -7.88 -22.20 3.81
N LEU A 267 -8.98 -22.18 3.06
CA LEU A 267 -9.06 -22.91 1.81
C LEU A 267 -8.18 -22.26 0.74
N LYS A 268 -7.45 -23.06 -0.01
CA LYS A 268 -6.43 -22.57 -0.98
C LYS A 268 -7.03 -21.73 -2.11
N GLU A 269 -8.25 -22.02 -2.52
CA GLU A 269 -8.94 -21.36 -3.63
C GLU A 269 -9.92 -20.26 -3.22
N SER A 270 -10.08 -19.97 -1.91
CA SER A 270 -11.08 -18.99 -1.46
C SER A 270 -10.86 -17.59 -2.08
N ALA A 271 -9.62 -17.15 -2.19
CA ALA A 271 -9.31 -15.87 -2.79
C ALA A 271 -9.69 -15.84 -4.28
N LYS A 272 -9.39 -16.92 -5.01
CA LYS A 272 -9.73 -17.02 -6.42
C LYS A 272 -11.23 -17.08 -6.67
N ILE A 273 -11.96 -17.90 -5.93
CA ILE A 273 -13.42 -18.02 -6.07
C ILE A 273 -14.10 -16.66 -5.83
N ALA A 274 -13.75 -15.98 -4.72
CA ALA A 274 -14.33 -14.69 -4.40
C ALA A 274 -13.89 -13.59 -5.38
N GLY A 275 -12.61 -13.59 -5.78
CA GLY A 275 -12.06 -12.63 -6.72
C GLY A 275 -12.63 -12.77 -8.14
N ASP A 276 -12.90 -14.00 -8.60
CA ASP A 276 -13.53 -14.23 -9.90
C ASP A 276 -15.00 -13.78 -9.89
N GLN A 277 -15.75 -14.03 -8.81
CA GLN A 277 -17.14 -13.57 -8.67
C GLN A 277 -17.23 -12.04 -8.59
N LEU A 278 -16.33 -11.38 -7.86
CA LEU A 278 -16.28 -9.93 -7.83
C LEU A 278 -15.94 -9.36 -9.23
N ALA A 279 -14.97 -9.95 -9.93
CA ALA A 279 -14.63 -9.56 -11.31
C ALA A 279 -15.84 -9.75 -12.27
N GLU A 280 -16.60 -10.81 -12.08
CA GLU A 280 -17.84 -11.05 -12.85
C GLU A 280 -18.90 -9.97 -12.57
N VAL A 281 -19.10 -9.58 -11.31
CA VAL A 281 -20.01 -8.47 -10.94
C VAL A 281 -19.56 -7.18 -11.58
N LEU A 282 -18.29 -6.80 -11.46
CA LEU A 282 -17.77 -5.56 -12.03
C LEU A 282 -17.90 -5.55 -13.57
N THR A 283 -17.65 -6.66 -14.23
CA THR A 283 -17.71 -6.72 -15.69
C THR A 283 -19.15 -6.87 -16.19
N LYS A 284 -19.93 -7.85 -15.70
CA LYS A 284 -21.25 -8.17 -16.24
C LYS A 284 -22.38 -7.30 -15.68
N LYS A 285 -22.29 -6.84 -14.43
CA LYS A 285 -23.34 -6.02 -13.79
C LYS A 285 -23.02 -4.54 -13.82
N CYS A 286 -21.78 -4.16 -13.52
CA CYS A 286 -21.36 -2.76 -13.51
C CYS A 286 -20.88 -2.26 -14.88
N GLY A 287 -20.68 -3.17 -15.86
CA GLY A 287 -20.25 -2.84 -17.23
C GLY A 287 -18.84 -2.27 -17.32
N MET A 288 -17.94 -2.68 -16.41
CA MET A 288 -16.53 -2.38 -16.48
C MET A 288 -15.78 -3.35 -17.40
N THR A 289 -14.60 -2.95 -17.83
CA THR A 289 -13.68 -3.80 -18.61
C THR A 289 -12.46 -4.10 -17.75
N GLU A 290 -12.06 -5.35 -17.61
CA GLU A 290 -10.80 -5.71 -16.98
C GLU A 290 -9.65 -5.53 -17.97
N ASN A 291 -8.56 -4.91 -17.51
CA ASN A 291 -7.35 -4.76 -18.31
C ASN A 291 -6.61 -6.11 -18.37
N LYS A 292 -6.37 -6.63 -19.57
CA LYS A 292 -5.78 -7.95 -19.77
C LYS A 292 -4.29 -8.04 -19.40
N VAL A 293 -3.59 -6.90 -19.42
CA VAL A 293 -2.16 -6.83 -19.12
C VAL A 293 -1.84 -6.26 -17.73
N MET A 294 -2.81 -5.55 -17.13
CA MET A 294 -2.79 -5.15 -15.72
C MET A 294 -3.87 -5.95 -14.96
N PRO A 295 -3.58 -7.13 -14.44
CA PRO A 295 -4.58 -7.96 -13.77
C PRO A 295 -5.28 -7.21 -12.64
N LYS A 296 -6.58 -7.43 -12.48
CA LYS A 296 -7.44 -6.79 -11.47
C LYS A 296 -7.43 -5.26 -11.50
N VAL A 297 -7.07 -4.68 -12.64
CA VAL A 297 -7.35 -3.27 -12.95
C VAL A 297 -8.57 -3.24 -13.88
N PHE A 298 -9.61 -2.56 -13.43
CA PHE A 298 -10.86 -2.40 -14.17
C PHE A 298 -11.06 -0.94 -14.53
N PHE A 299 -11.68 -0.69 -15.69
CA PHE A 299 -11.99 0.65 -16.15
C PHE A 299 -13.31 0.73 -16.90
N LYS A 300 -13.88 1.92 -16.95
CA LYS A 300 -15.11 2.21 -17.69
C LYS A 300 -15.09 3.66 -18.15
N TRP A 301 -15.52 3.89 -19.40
CA TRP A 301 -15.93 5.19 -19.89
C TRP A 301 -17.47 5.25 -19.94
N ASP A 302 -18.05 6.25 -19.29
CA ASP A 302 -19.48 6.52 -19.29
C ASP A 302 -19.73 7.93 -19.87
N GLY A 303 -19.83 7.99 -21.21
CA GLY A 303 -19.71 9.24 -21.96
C GLY A 303 -18.28 9.77 -21.87
N GLU A 304 -18.14 10.99 -21.40
CA GLU A 304 -16.84 11.64 -21.16
C GLU A 304 -16.25 11.32 -19.76
N ASP A 305 -17.02 10.66 -18.88
CA ASP A 305 -16.56 10.36 -17.54
C ASP A 305 -15.79 9.06 -17.50
N PHE A 306 -14.67 9.09 -16.75
CA PHE A 306 -13.77 7.97 -16.57
C PHE A 306 -13.86 7.42 -15.14
N ILE A 307 -13.93 6.12 -15.03
CA ILE A 307 -13.85 5.37 -13.76
C ILE A 307 -12.83 4.27 -13.95
N ALA A 308 -11.89 4.13 -13.02
CA ALA A 308 -11.02 2.96 -12.97
C ALA A 308 -10.74 2.55 -11.53
N CYS A 309 -10.42 1.27 -11.34
CA CYS A 309 -9.99 0.76 -10.04
C CYS A 309 -8.90 -0.29 -10.17
N GLY A 310 -8.13 -0.44 -9.08
CA GLY A 310 -7.22 -1.55 -8.88
C GLY A 310 -7.62 -2.30 -7.61
N ILE A 311 -7.81 -3.62 -7.70
CA ILE A 311 -8.30 -4.47 -6.62
C ILE A 311 -7.17 -5.34 -6.07
N HIS A 312 -6.99 -5.28 -4.75
CA HIS A 312 -6.04 -6.10 -4.02
C HIS A 312 -6.77 -6.93 -2.96
N ILE A 313 -7.26 -8.10 -3.35
CA ILE A 313 -8.11 -9.02 -2.58
C ILE A 313 -9.46 -8.35 -2.29
N ASP A 314 -9.64 -7.80 -1.09
CA ASP A 314 -10.85 -7.15 -0.58
C ASP A 314 -10.79 -5.62 -0.66
N ASP A 315 -9.58 -5.05 -0.68
CA ASP A 315 -9.33 -3.62 -0.82
C ASP A 315 -9.30 -3.19 -2.30
N ALA A 316 -9.95 -2.08 -2.63
CA ALA A 316 -9.85 -1.46 -3.94
C ALA A 316 -9.62 0.05 -3.84
N VAL A 317 -8.77 0.57 -4.74
CA VAL A 317 -8.65 2.01 -4.99
C VAL A 317 -9.39 2.36 -6.26
N TRP A 318 -10.25 3.36 -6.17
CA TRP A 318 -11.03 3.90 -7.27
C TRP A 318 -10.56 5.31 -7.61
N ILE A 319 -10.47 5.58 -8.90
CA ILE A 319 -10.21 6.92 -9.45
C ILE A 319 -11.32 7.29 -10.42
N THR A 320 -11.78 8.54 -10.39
CA THR A 320 -12.88 8.96 -11.26
C THR A 320 -12.86 10.45 -11.56
N THR A 321 -13.39 10.82 -12.73
CA THR A 321 -13.73 12.20 -13.08
C THR A 321 -15.07 12.64 -12.47
N ASN A 322 -15.92 11.66 -12.05
CA ASN A 322 -17.28 11.94 -11.57
C ASN A 322 -17.68 11.00 -10.43
N MET A 323 -17.59 11.51 -9.18
CA MET A 323 -17.90 10.75 -7.98
C MET A 323 -19.34 10.20 -7.97
N LYS A 324 -20.31 10.98 -8.45
CA LYS A 324 -21.73 10.53 -8.46
C LYS A 324 -21.95 9.32 -9.36
N LYS A 325 -21.23 9.22 -10.49
CA LYS A 325 -21.28 8.04 -11.36
C LYS A 325 -20.57 6.84 -10.75
N LEU A 326 -19.47 7.07 -10.05
CA LEU A 326 -18.79 6.01 -9.29
C LEU A 326 -19.68 5.47 -8.18
N GLU A 327 -20.33 6.34 -7.40
CA GLU A 327 -21.25 5.91 -6.33
C GLU A 327 -22.39 5.06 -6.87
N LYS A 328 -23.03 5.46 -7.98
CA LYS A 328 -24.06 4.64 -8.64
C LYS A 328 -23.55 3.27 -9.11
N LEU A 329 -22.32 3.21 -9.61
CA LEU A 329 -21.69 1.96 -10.01
C LEU A 329 -21.46 1.06 -8.79
N LEU A 330 -20.98 1.64 -7.70
CA LEU A 330 -20.77 0.92 -6.44
C LEU A 330 -22.10 0.49 -5.79
N ASP A 331 -23.18 1.28 -5.90
CA ASP A 331 -24.51 0.89 -5.44
C ASP A 331 -25.04 -0.36 -6.21
N GLU A 332 -24.68 -0.49 -7.49
CA GLU A 332 -24.98 -1.70 -8.24
C GLU A 332 -24.14 -2.89 -7.77
N ALA A 333 -22.85 -2.68 -7.51
CA ALA A 333 -21.96 -3.72 -6.99
C ALA A 333 -22.36 -4.19 -5.58
N ASP A 334 -22.81 -3.29 -4.71
CA ASP A 334 -23.27 -3.58 -3.34
C ASP A 334 -24.44 -4.55 -3.25
N LYS A 335 -25.24 -4.70 -4.32
CA LYS A 335 -26.29 -5.71 -4.39
C LYS A 335 -25.76 -7.16 -4.36
N TYR A 336 -24.47 -7.32 -4.63
CA TYR A 336 -23.79 -8.61 -4.73
C TYR A 336 -22.65 -8.75 -3.72
N PHE A 337 -21.93 -7.66 -3.47
CA PHE A 337 -20.82 -7.58 -2.52
C PHE A 337 -20.92 -6.27 -1.72
N GLU A 338 -21.33 -6.37 -0.47
CA GLU A 338 -21.42 -5.23 0.43
C GLU A 338 -20.03 -4.64 0.71
N MET A 339 -19.87 -3.34 0.40
CA MET A 339 -18.59 -2.64 0.50
C MET A 339 -18.67 -1.48 1.50
N GLU A 340 -17.62 -1.33 2.31
CA GLU A 340 -17.38 -0.09 3.05
C GLU A 340 -16.62 0.88 2.15
N ARG A 341 -17.09 2.14 2.07
CA ARG A 341 -16.56 3.16 1.18
C ARG A 341 -15.91 4.28 1.98
N THR A 342 -14.70 4.65 1.63
CA THR A 342 -13.95 5.75 2.24
C THR A 342 -13.57 6.75 1.14
N PRO A 343 -14.28 7.88 1.01
CA PRO A 343 -13.88 8.96 0.14
C PRO A 343 -12.57 9.59 0.63
N HIS A 344 -11.75 10.05 -0.30
CA HIS A 344 -10.47 10.71 -0.02
C HIS A 344 -9.60 9.94 1.01
N PRO A 345 -9.23 8.69 0.72
CA PRO A 345 -8.53 7.84 1.67
C PRO A 345 -7.17 8.44 2.04
N SER A 346 -6.88 8.50 3.33
CA SER A 346 -5.55 8.89 3.83
C SER A 346 -4.58 7.71 3.95
N LYS A 347 -5.06 6.48 3.73
CA LYS A 347 -4.27 5.26 3.81
C LYS A 347 -4.88 4.18 2.93
N LEU A 348 -4.04 3.49 2.17
CA LEU A 348 -4.41 2.38 1.28
C LEU A 348 -3.30 1.31 1.34
N LEU A 349 -3.65 0.05 1.58
CA LEU A 349 -2.70 -1.08 1.58
C LEU A 349 -1.44 -0.84 2.42
N GLY A 350 -1.57 -0.14 3.55
CA GLY A 350 -0.43 0.19 4.42
C GLY A 350 0.40 1.41 3.97
N VAL A 351 0.04 2.04 2.86
CA VAL A 351 0.63 3.29 2.35
C VAL A 351 -0.24 4.47 2.79
N GLU A 352 0.39 5.52 3.26
CA GLU A 352 -0.25 6.79 3.62
C GLU A 352 -0.32 7.67 2.38
N ILE A 353 -1.46 8.35 2.20
CA ILE A 353 -1.74 9.22 1.06
C ILE A 353 -2.09 10.61 1.59
N LEU A 354 -1.37 11.62 1.15
CA LEU A 354 -1.75 13.02 1.29
C LEU A 354 -2.07 13.57 -0.10
N TYR A 355 -3.31 13.95 -0.34
CA TYR A 355 -3.74 14.46 -1.63
C TYR A 355 -4.46 15.79 -1.47
N ASP A 356 -3.79 16.88 -1.87
CA ASP A 356 -4.37 18.21 -1.96
C ASP A 356 -4.71 18.49 -3.42
N ARG A 357 -5.99 18.32 -3.77
CA ARG A 357 -6.50 18.56 -5.13
C ARG A 357 -6.48 20.05 -5.52
N GLY A 358 -6.59 20.96 -4.54
CA GLY A 358 -6.51 22.38 -4.77
C GLY A 358 -5.11 22.81 -5.21
N LYS A 359 -4.08 22.31 -4.53
CA LYS A 359 -2.67 22.47 -4.92
C LYS A 359 -2.28 21.58 -6.11
N GLY A 360 -3.05 20.53 -6.41
CA GLY A 360 -2.69 19.53 -7.42
C GLY A 360 -1.48 18.69 -7.05
N VAL A 361 -1.33 18.36 -5.77
CA VAL A 361 -0.18 17.58 -5.26
C VAL A 361 -0.65 16.40 -4.46
N MET A 362 -0.05 15.24 -4.72
CA MET A 362 -0.22 14.02 -3.95
C MET A 362 1.14 13.49 -3.50
N LYS A 363 1.24 13.06 -2.24
CA LYS A 363 2.38 12.34 -1.70
C LYS A 363 1.95 10.99 -1.19
N ILE A 364 2.69 9.94 -1.57
CA ILE A 364 2.55 8.59 -1.01
C ILE A 364 3.79 8.23 -0.19
N PHE A 365 3.59 7.71 1.01
CA PHE A 365 4.69 7.41 1.95
C PHE A 365 4.26 6.35 2.99
N GLN A 366 5.19 5.87 3.83
CA GLN A 366 4.93 4.83 4.83
C GLN A 366 5.49 5.21 6.21
N GLY A 367 5.33 6.48 6.61
CA GLY A 367 5.92 7.02 7.83
C GLY A 367 5.51 6.31 9.11
N SER A 368 4.23 5.99 9.27
CA SER A 368 3.73 5.24 10.44
C SER A 368 4.30 3.82 10.50
N PHE A 369 4.46 3.15 9.35
CA PHE A 369 5.07 1.84 9.25
C PHE A 369 6.55 1.89 9.67
N HIS A 370 7.32 2.84 9.12
CA HIS A 370 8.74 2.97 9.44
C HIS A 370 8.95 3.23 10.94
N ARG A 371 8.23 4.20 11.52
CA ARG A 371 8.30 4.49 12.96
C ARG A 371 7.96 3.28 13.82
N ALA A 372 6.90 2.55 13.48
CA ALA A 372 6.49 1.37 14.23
C ALA A 372 7.54 0.24 14.17
N LYS A 373 8.06 -0.06 12.97
CA LYS A 373 9.04 -1.14 12.79
C LYS A 373 10.40 -0.82 13.41
N LEU A 374 10.87 0.42 13.28
CA LEU A 374 12.10 0.87 13.94
C LEU A 374 11.98 0.80 15.48
N ALA A 375 10.83 1.19 16.04
CA ALA A 375 10.58 1.07 17.47
C ALA A 375 10.54 -0.40 17.93
N GLU A 376 9.92 -1.32 17.17
CA GLU A 376 9.94 -2.77 17.45
C GLU A 376 11.36 -3.35 17.45
N MET A 377 12.26 -2.80 16.65
CA MET A 377 13.67 -3.18 16.58
C MET A 377 14.55 -2.44 17.61
N GLY A 378 13.96 -1.60 18.47
CA GLY A 378 14.69 -0.83 19.48
C GLY A 378 15.55 0.31 18.91
N LYS A 379 15.36 0.68 17.65
CA LYS A 379 16.09 1.77 17.00
C LYS A 379 15.55 3.12 17.47
N LYS A 380 16.47 4.00 17.84
CA LYS A 380 16.20 5.42 18.17
C LYS A 380 16.57 6.29 16.98
N THR A 381 15.99 7.48 16.90
CA THR A 381 16.44 8.48 15.94
C THR A 381 17.92 8.80 16.20
N PRO A 382 18.79 8.71 15.19
CA PRO A 382 20.23 8.94 15.37
C PRO A 382 20.51 10.41 15.74
N ASN A 383 21.50 10.63 16.59
CA ASN A 383 21.92 11.98 17.01
C ASN A 383 22.41 12.83 15.81
N ARG A 384 22.95 12.20 14.80
CA ARG A 384 23.40 12.84 13.55
C ARG A 384 22.53 12.37 12.39
N LYS A 385 22.02 13.33 11.58
CA LYS A 385 21.24 13.02 10.37
C LYS A 385 22.03 12.14 9.40
N VAL A 386 21.40 11.10 8.91
CA VAL A 386 21.93 10.19 7.89
C VAL A 386 21.23 10.49 6.57
N ASN A 387 21.93 11.15 5.64
CA ASN A 387 21.34 11.70 4.41
C ASN A 387 21.50 10.80 3.17
N SER A 388 21.98 9.57 3.36
CA SER A 388 21.96 8.54 2.30
C SER A 388 21.83 7.17 2.92
N PRO A 389 21.14 6.21 2.27
CA PRO A 389 20.87 4.87 2.82
C PRO A 389 22.14 4.05 3.02
N GLY A 390 23.21 4.40 2.35
CA GLY A 390 24.51 3.84 2.62
C GLY A 390 25.38 3.70 1.38
N TYR A 391 26.62 3.49 1.67
CA TYR A 391 27.65 3.02 0.75
C TYR A 391 27.91 1.57 1.09
N ILE A 392 27.82 0.68 0.10
CA ILE A 392 28.24 -0.71 0.26
C ILE A 392 29.71 -0.78 -0.08
N PRO A 393 30.61 -0.97 0.90
CA PRO A 393 32.04 -0.99 0.65
C PRO A 393 32.38 -2.08 -0.37
N SER A 394 33.31 -1.81 -1.26
CA SER A 394 33.82 -2.80 -2.23
C SER A 394 34.28 -4.10 -1.56
N LYS A 395 34.70 -4.03 -0.29
CA LYS A 395 35.08 -5.17 0.56
C LYS A 395 33.94 -6.14 0.82
N MET A 396 32.67 -5.66 0.91
CA MET A 396 31.48 -6.52 1.07
C MET A 396 31.17 -7.33 -0.19
N LEU A 397 31.65 -6.86 -1.32
CA LEU A 397 31.40 -7.45 -2.64
C LEU A 397 32.48 -8.42 -3.07
N ASN A 398 33.59 -8.54 -2.29
CA ASN A 398 34.70 -9.44 -2.61
C ASN A 398 34.50 -10.81 -1.94
N PRO A 399 34.30 -11.91 -2.70
CA PRO A 399 34.15 -13.26 -2.15
C PRO A 399 35.40 -13.76 -1.42
N ASP A 400 36.58 -13.20 -1.72
CA ASP A 400 37.87 -13.57 -1.09
C ASP A 400 38.11 -12.79 0.23
N HIS A 401 37.22 -11.88 0.61
CA HIS A 401 37.39 -11.15 1.87
C HIS A 401 37.32 -12.14 3.06
N PRO A 402 38.26 -12.07 4.03
CA PRO A 402 38.28 -12.99 5.18
C PRO A 402 36.94 -13.17 5.90
N ASN A 403 36.16 -12.08 6.01
CA ASN A 403 34.85 -12.10 6.66
C ASN A 403 33.76 -12.83 5.85
N SER A 404 33.98 -13.09 4.55
CA SER A 404 33.04 -13.86 3.72
C SER A 404 32.99 -15.35 4.13
N LYS A 405 34.02 -15.83 4.85
CA LYS A 405 34.15 -17.21 5.35
C LYS A 405 33.52 -17.42 6.73
N ILE A 406 33.17 -16.34 7.44
CA ILE A 406 32.51 -16.43 8.76
C ILE A 406 31.05 -16.74 8.54
N GLN A 407 30.59 -17.85 9.12
CA GLN A 407 29.17 -18.20 9.06
C GLN A 407 28.38 -17.47 10.15
N ALA A 408 27.31 -16.80 9.73
CA ALA A 408 26.34 -16.21 10.65
C ALA A 408 25.58 -17.30 11.42
N THR A 409 25.27 -17.04 12.68
CA THR A 409 24.42 -17.95 13.46
C THR A 409 23.00 -17.99 12.91
N PRO A 410 22.23 -19.07 13.11
CA PRO A 410 20.83 -19.15 12.68
C PRO A 410 19.95 -18.00 13.22
N GLU A 411 20.28 -17.48 14.40
CA GLU A 411 19.59 -16.31 14.97
C GLU A 411 19.90 -15.03 14.20
N GLN A 412 21.16 -14.78 13.92
CA GLN A 412 21.61 -13.64 13.09
C GLN A 412 21.00 -13.66 11.68
N VAL A 413 20.91 -14.86 11.06
CA VAL A 413 20.26 -15.04 9.76
C VAL A 413 18.78 -14.67 9.84
N ARG A 414 18.03 -15.21 10.83
CA ARG A 414 16.60 -14.90 10.99
C ARG A 414 16.34 -13.43 11.28
N ASP A 415 17.15 -12.80 12.15
CA ASP A 415 17.05 -11.38 12.43
C ASP A 415 17.30 -10.55 11.16
N PHE A 416 18.35 -10.85 10.44
CA PHE A 416 18.70 -10.15 9.20
C PHE A 416 17.61 -10.31 8.13
N GLN A 417 17.07 -11.52 7.93
CA GLN A 417 15.96 -11.78 7.01
C GLN A 417 14.71 -10.97 7.38
N LYS A 418 14.36 -10.90 8.68
CA LYS A 418 13.25 -10.07 9.16
C LYS A 418 13.47 -8.59 8.83
N ARG A 419 14.68 -8.07 9.10
CA ARG A 419 15.06 -6.68 8.83
C ARG A 419 15.02 -6.36 7.33
N VAL A 420 15.58 -7.23 6.48
CA VAL A 420 15.48 -7.10 5.02
C VAL A 420 14.02 -7.05 4.57
N GLY A 421 13.17 -7.93 5.07
CA GLY A 421 11.74 -7.95 4.75
C GLY A 421 11.04 -6.62 5.08
N VAL A 422 11.37 -6.02 6.23
CA VAL A 422 10.86 -4.68 6.62
C VAL A 422 11.33 -3.62 5.63
N GLN A 423 12.62 -3.63 5.23
CA GLN A 423 13.14 -2.64 4.29
C GLN A 423 12.55 -2.80 2.88
N MET A 424 12.36 -4.05 2.42
CA MET A 424 11.72 -4.34 1.13
C MET A 424 10.28 -3.80 1.06
N TRP A 425 9.51 -3.91 2.14
CA TRP A 425 8.16 -3.34 2.18
C TRP A 425 8.17 -1.81 2.07
N GLY A 426 9.16 -1.14 2.67
CA GLY A 426 9.35 0.30 2.56
C GLY A 426 9.64 0.81 1.14
N LEU A 427 10.12 -0.06 0.23
CA LEU A 427 10.39 0.30 -1.16
C LEU A 427 9.14 0.60 -1.99
N GLN A 428 7.94 0.32 -1.48
CA GLN A 428 6.71 0.64 -2.19
C GLN A 428 6.50 2.14 -2.37
N THR A 429 7.08 2.96 -1.48
CA THR A 429 6.95 4.42 -1.52
C THR A 429 8.28 5.16 -1.40
N ASP A 430 9.34 4.47 -0.98
CA ASP A 430 10.68 5.04 -0.93
C ASP A 430 11.65 4.25 -1.81
N PRO A 431 11.76 4.62 -3.08
CA PRO A 431 12.70 4.01 -4.01
C PRO A 431 14.16 4.42 -3.77
N SER A 432 14.43 5.44 -2.98
CA SER A 432 15.80 5.97 -2.76
C SER A 432 16.75 4.96 -2.12
N ALA A 433 16.19 4.01 -1.37
CA ALA A 433 16.94 2.93 -0.72
C ALA A 433 17.01 1.64 -1.55
N MET A 434 16.42 1.60 -2.76
CA MET A 434 16.19 0.37 -3.50
C MET A 434 17.48 -0.40 -3.80
N TYR A 435 18.52 0.27 -4.28
CA TYR A 435 19.80 -0.38 -4.56
C TYR A 435 20.40 -1.05 -3.31
N VAL A 436 20.42 -0.32 -2.18
CA VAL A 436 21.01 -0.83 -0.93
C VAL A 436 20.20 -2.01 -0.39
N VAL A 437 18.89 -1.92 -0.40
CA VAL A 437 18.01 -3.04 0.03
C VAL A 437 18.20 -4.26 -0.87
N HIS A 438 18.31 -4.06 -2.18
CA HIS A 438 18.59 -5.13 -3.13
C HIS A 438 19.92 -5.84 -2.82
N LYS A 439 20.97 -5.07 -2.57
CA LYS A 439 22.30 -5.63 -2.23
C LYS A 439 22.28 -6.38 -0.90
N LEU A 440 21.61 -5.86 0.12
CA LEU A 440 21.47 -6.54 1.41
C LEU A 440 20.63 -7.82 1.29
N ALA A 441 19.61 -7.84 0.42
CA ALA A 441 18.80 -9.03 0.18
C ALA A 441 19.63 -10.22 -0.39
N GLU A 442 20.69 -9.94 -1.12
CA GLU A 442 21.60 -10.98 -1.64
C GLU A 442 22.37 -11.70 -0.53
N SER A 443 22.52 -11.09 0.66
CA SER A 443 23.25 -11.64 1.81
C SER A 443 22.35 -12.33 2.84
N THR A 444 21.07 -12.54 2.56
CA THR A 444 20.07 -13.07 3.53
C THR A 444 20.35 -14.47 4.03
N LEU A 445 21.12 -15.29 3.32
CA LEU A 445 21.46 -16.65 3.74
C LEU A 445 22.66 -16.69 4.69
N ASN A 446 23.59 -15.74 4.56
CA ASN A 446 24.78 -15.65 5.41
C ASN A 446 25.28 -14.21 5.50
N PRO A 447 24.61 -13.34 6.32
CA PRO A 447 24.99 -11.93 6.45
C PRO A 447 26.32 -11.77 7.19
N SER A 448 27.25 -11.03 6.60
CA SER A 448 28.50 -10.63 7.25
C SER A 448 28.29 -9.53 8.29
N ASP A 449 29.32 -9.22 9.08
CA ASP A 449 29.30 -8.08 10.00
C ASP A 449 29.12 -6.75 9.26
N GLU A 450 29.72 -6.63 8.08
CA GLU A 450 29.60 -5.47 7.20
C GLU A 450 28.16 -5.34 6.67
N ASP A 451 27.50 -6.43 6.28
CA ASP A 451 26.09 -6.42 5.87
C ASP A 451 25.18 -5.93 7.02
N ARG A 452 25.46 -6.38 8.24
CA ARG A 452 24.71 -5.94 9.44
C ARG A 452 24.92 -4.44 9.73
N LYS A 453 26.17 -3.94 9.61
CA LYS A 453 26.47 -2.50 9.74
C LYS A 453 25.80 -1.65 8.64
N ALA A 454 25.76 -2.17 7.40
CA ALA A 454 25.06 -1.50 6.30
C ALA A 454 23.54 -1.49 6.53
N MET A 455 22.97 -2.56 7.09
CA MET A 455 21.58 -2.59 7.52
C MET A 455 21.30 -1.58 8.63
N ASP A 456 22.18 -1.49 9.65
CA ASP A 456 22.06 -0.49 10.72
C ASP A 456 22.04 0.93 10.15
N ARG A 457 22.90 1.23 9.18
CA ARG A 457 22.95 2.54 8.51
C ARG A 457 21.67 2.82 7.70
N LEU A 458 21.14 1.82 7.01
CA LEU A 458 19.87 1.95 6.28
C LEU A 458 18.71 2.26 7.24
N GLU A 459 18.68 1.60 8.39
CA GLU A 459 17.67 1.87 9.43
C GLU A 459 17.83 3.26 10.03
N ASP A 460 19.06 3.74 10.23
CA ASP A 460 19.34 5.11 10.68
C ASP A 460 18.89 6.14 9.64
N TYR A 461 19.05 5.85 8.35
CA TYR A 461 18.51 6.66 7.25
C TYR A 461 16.98 6.73 7.33
N ARG A 462 16.29 5.59 7.49
CA ARG A 462 14.83 5.53 7.66
C ARG A 462 14.37 6.24 8.93
N ALA A 463 15.14 6.15 10.03
CA ALA A 463 14.83 6.85 11.28
C ALA A 463 15.01 8.36 11.16
N THR A 464 15.94 8.82 10.30
CA THR A 464 16.13 10.24 9.98
C THR A 464 15.01 10.78 9.08
N HIS A 465 14.56 9.98 8.13
CA HIS A 465 13.57 10.36 7.11
C HIS A 465 12.36 9.39 7.10
N PRO A 466 11.60 9.28 8.21
CA PRO A 466 10.52 8.30 8.28
C PRO A 466 9.37 8.59 7.31
N ASP A 467 9.16 9.84 6.93
CA ASP A 467 8.09 10.28 6.03
C ASP A 467 8.54 10.46 4.57
N ILE A 468 9.71 9.88 4.23
CA ILE A 468 10.18 9.87 2.84
C ILE A 468 9.16 9.21 1.93
N GLY A 469 8.91 9.80 0.76
CA GLY A 469 7.90 9.30 -0.17
C GLY A 469 8.00 9.92 -1.54
N VAL A 470 7.18 9.42 -2.47
CA VAL A 470 7.11 9.88 -3.85
C VAL A 470 6.00 10.91 -4.01
N ILE A 471 6.27 11.96 -4.78
CA ILE A 471 5.32 13.02 -5.08
C ILE A 471 4.75 12.82 -6.48
N PHE A 472 3.43 12.96 -6.58
CA PHE A 472 2.71 13.10 -7.84
C PHE A 472 2.08 14.48 -7.94
N ARG A 473 2.02 15.03 -9.15
CA ARG A 473 1.53 16.39 -9.41
C ARG A 473 0.49 16.40 -10.53
N ARG A 474 -0.40 17.36 -10.48
CA ARG A 474 -1.25 17.69 -11.61
C ARG A 474 -0.38 18.16 -12.78
N ALA A 475 -0.71 17.73 -13.99
CA ALA A 475 -0.02 18.21 -15.18
C ALA A 475 -0.05 19.74 -15.29
N LYS A 476 1.08 20.36 -15.68
CA LYS A 476 1.21 21.83 -15.81
C LYS A 476 0.20 22.42 -16.79
N ASP A 477 -0.02 21.72 -17.91
CA ASP A 477 -0.99 22.09 -18.94
C ASP A 477 -2.45 21.92 -18.52
N LYS A 478 -2.70 21.36 -17.33
CA LYS A 478 -4.02 21.12 -16.73
C LYS A 478 -4.99 20.42 -17.69
N GLN A 479 -4.47 19.53 -18.55
CA GLN A 479 -5.29 18.78 -19.50
C GLN A 479 -6.47 18.11 -18.80
N VAL A 480 -7.62 18.17 -19.44
CA VAL A 480 -8.81 17.42 -19.03
C VAL A 480 -8.73 16.03 -19.65
N LEU A 481 -8.95 15.01 -18.84
CA LEU A 481 -8.96 13.62 -19.28
C LEU A 481 -10.09 13.40 -20.28
N LYS A 482 -9.77 12.83 -21.47
CA LYS A 482 -10.72 12.51 -22.52
C LYS A 482 -10.46 11.13 -23.09
N LYS A 483 -11.53 10.46 -23.51
CA LYS A 483 -11.43 9.20 -24.24
C LYS A 483 -10.70 9.40 -25.57
N GLY A 484 -9.76 8.50 -25.87
CA GLY A 484 -8.98 8.57 -27.12
C GLY A 484 -7.83 9.58 -27.14
N MET A 485 -7.59 10.29 -26.01
CA MET A 485 -6.45 11.22 -25.96
C MET A 485 -5.11 10.49 -26.01
N SER A 486 -4.08 11.20 -26.46
CA SER A 486 -2.72 10.68 -26.51
C SER A 486 -2.08 10.60 -25.12
N MET A 487 -1.31 9.54 -24.88
CA MET A 487 -0.49 9.29 -23.68
C MET A 487 1.01 9.36 -24.00
N ASP A 488 1.41 10.25 -24.92
CA ASP A 488 2.80 10.46 -25.33
C ASP A 488 3.69 11.04 -24.21
N CYS A 489 3.14 11.22 -23.01
CA CYS A 489 3.85 11.69 -21.83
C CYS A 489 4.63 10.59 -21.06
N LEU A 490 4.53 9.31 -21.45
CA LEU A 490 5.35 8.26 -20.83
C LEU A 490 6.83 8.46 -21.15
N THR A 491 7.69 8.43 -20.12
CA THR A 491 9.14 8.57 -20.26
C THR A 491 9.87 7.60 -19.36
N TYR A 492 10.95 7.02 -19.86
CA TYR A 492 11.81 6.07 -19.15
C TYR A 492 13.24 6.59 -19.05
N TYR A 493 13.92 6.28 -17.94
CA TYR A 493 15.36 6.47 -17.81
C TYR A 493 15.96 5.11 -17.48
N ALA A 494 16.88 4.65 -18.29
CA ALA A 494 17.57 3.37 -18.16
C ALA A 494 19.07 3.57 -17.96
N ASP A 495 19.66 2.93 -16.98
CA ASP A 495 21.08 3.00 -16.68
C ASP A 495 21.59 1.65 -16.16
N ALA A 496 22.88 1.37 -16.33
CA ALA A 496 23.50 0.16 -15.85
C ALA A 496 24.90 0.39 -15.26
N ASP A 497 25.12 -0.14 -14.05
CA ASP A 497 26.45 -0.21 -13.44
C ASP A 497 27.18 -1.47 -13.90
N LEU A 498 28.18 -1.30 -14.80
CA LEU A 498 28.95 -2.42 -15.36
C LEU A 498 29.72 -3.15 -14.25
N ALA A 499 29.52 -4.47 -14.14
CA ALA A 499 30.15 -5.31 -13.12
C ALA A 499 29.97 -4.79 -11.69
N GLY A 500 28.85 -4.09 -11.40
CA GLY A 500 28.54 -3.51 -10.09
C GLY A 500 28.40 -4.54 -8.97
N ASP A 501 28.28 -5.82 -9.29
CA ASP A 501 28.43 -6.91 -8.32
C ASP A 501 29.80 -7.58 -8.46
N HIS A 502 30.71 -7.21 -7.56
CA HIS A 502 32.07 -7.76 -7.56
C HIS A 502 32.16 -9.27 -7.21
N ARG A 503 31.09 -9.89 -6.73
CA ARG A 503 31.07 -11.33 -6.39
C ARG A 503 30.98 -12.22 -7.63
N ASP A 504 30.23 -11.77 -8.64
CA ASP A 504 30.00 -12.55 -9.86
C ASP A 504 30.19 -11.73 -11.15
N SER A 505 30.74 -10.52 -11.03
CA SER A 505 31.00 -9.57 -12.12
C SER A 505 29.76 -9.23 -12.96
N LYS A 506 28.55 -9.41 -12.43
CA LYS A 506 27.32 -9.05 -13.12
C LYS A 506 27.00 -7.57 -12.93
N SER A 507 26.44 -7.00 -13.96
CA SER A 507 25.97 -5.61 -13.97
C SER A 507 24.64 -5.46 -13.24
N ILE A 508 24.32 -4.25 -12.82
CA ILE A 508 23.06 -3.92 -12.18
C ILE A 508 22.33 -2.90 -13.06
N SER A 509 21.15 -3.25 -13.54
CA SER A 509 20.27 -2.34 -14.26
C SER A 509 19.40 -1.56 -13.28
N GLY A 510 19.30 -0.25 -13.51
CA GLY A 510 18.37 0.65 -12.84
C GLY A 510 17.47 1.32 -13.85
N TYR A 511 16.16 1.42 -13.54
CA TYR A 511 15.27 2.23 -14.34
C TYR A 511 14.16 2.89 -13.51
N CYS A 512 13.62 3.96 -14.07
CA CYS A 512 12.44 4.62 -13.55
C CYS A 512 11.52 5.09 -14.68
N VAL A 513 10.22 5.19 -14.36
CA VAL A 513 9.13 5.46 -15.31
C VAL A 513 8.32 6.65 -14.83
N TYR A 514 8.08 7.60 -15.72
CA TYR A 514 7.36 8.83 -15.46
C TYR A 514 6.09 8.93 -16.29
N LEU A 515 5.08 9.56 -15.70
CA LEU A 515 3.87 10.00 -16.40
C LEU A 515 3.99 11.52 -16.66
N GLY A 516 4.85 11.91 -17.60
CA GLY A 516 5.19 13.29 -17.88
C GLY A 516 5.75 14.02 -16.66
N ASP A 517 5.31 15.24 -16.46
CA ASP A 517 5.62 16.11 -15.33
C ASP A 517 4.91 15.73 -14.03
N SER A 518 4.04 14.71 -14.07
CA SER A 518 3.26 14.31 -12.90
C SER A 518 4.03 13.46 -11.90
N GLY A 519 5.15 12.87 -12.29
CA GLY A 519 6.05 12.18 -11.37
C GLY A 519 6.39 10.75 -11.76
N MET A 520 7.27 10.17 -10.98
CA MET A 520 7.77 8.80 -11.11
C MET A 520 6.80 7.83 -10.44
N PHE A 521 6.19 6.92 -11.19
CA PHE A 521 5.24 5.93 -10.65
C PHE A 521 5.77 4.51 -10.61
N ASP A 522 6.83 4.20 -11.36
CA ASP A 522 7.46 2.88 -11.33
C ASP A 522 8.98 2.98 -11.39
N TRP A 523 9.65 2.01 -10.76
CA TRP A 523 11.10 1.95 -10.62
C TRP A 523 11.58 0.53 -10.38
N LYS A 524 12.84 0.27 -10.73
CA LYS A 524 13.44 -1.04 -10.54
C LYS A 524 14.95 -0.95 -10.39
N SER A 525 15.49 -1.80 -9.52
CA SER A 525 16.88 -2.18 -9.45
C SER A 525 16.95 -3.68 -9.67
N LYS A 526 17.79 -4.13 -10.60
CA LYS A 526 17.87 -5.56 -10.94
C LYS A 526 19.28 -5.94 -11.38
N LYS A 527 19.80 -7.00 -10.77
CA LYS A 527 21.02 -7.63 -11.23
C LYS A 527 20.77 -8.35 -12.56
N GLN A 528 21.65 -8.14 -13.53
CA GLN A 528 21.58 -8.79 -14.84
C GLN A 528 21.90 -10.28 -14.73
N THR A 529 21.35 -11.08 -15.61
CA THR A 529 21.50 -12.55 -15.56
C THR A 529 22.82 -13.05 -16.11
N CYS A 530 23.48 -12.25 -16.95
CA CYS A 530 24.78 -12.57 -17.59
C CYS A 530 25.85 -11.55 -17.19
N VAL A 531 27.10 -11.92 -17.40
CA VAL A 531 28.25 -11.01 -17.30
C VAL A 531 28.38 -10.26 -18.60
N CYS A 532 28.34 -8.94 -18.57
CA CYS A 532 28.53 -8.07 -19.72
C CYS A 532 30.02 -7.79 -19.93
N GLN A 533 30.45 -7.77 -21.19
CA GLN A 533 31.86 -7.54 -21.58
C GLN A 533 32.16 -6.03 -21.78
N SER A 534 31.16 -5.18 -21.77
CA SER A 534 31.32 -3.73 -21.94
C SER A 534 30.16 -2.95 -21.32
N SER A 535 30.41 -1.69 -20.97
CA SER A 535 29.36 -0.76 -20.51
C SER A 535 28.24 -0.62 -21.55
N CYS A 536 28.59 -0.57 -22.84
CA CYS A 536 27.62 -0.50 -23.93
C CYS A 536 26.65 -1.70 -23.92
N GLU A 537 27.16 -2.90 -23.64
CA GLU A 537 26.33 -4.11 -23.53
C GLU A 537 25.39 -4.05 -22.33
N SER A 538 25.90 -3.69 -21.14
CA SER A 538 25.08 -3.58 -19.94
C SER A 538 23.96 -2.55 -20.08
N GLU A 539 24.22 -1.44 -20.79
CA GLU A 539 23.24 -0.41 -21.09
C GLU A 539 22.16 -0.86 -22.09
N VAL A 540 22.55 -1.67 -23.09
CA VAL A 540 21.57 -2.30 -23.99
C VAL A 540 20.65 -3.24 -23.24
N TYR A 541 21.14 -3.98 -22.25
CA TYR A 541 20.29 -4.82 -21.38
C TYR A 541 19.30 -3.98 -20.56
N ALA A 542 19.74 -2.88 -19.95
CA ALA A 542 18.86 -1.98 -19.20
C ALA A 542 17.80 -1.37 -20.12
N SER A 543 18.20 -0.85 -21.29
CA SER A 543 17.29 -0.30 -22.30
C SER A 543 16.27 -1.33 -22.81
N LYS A 544 16.69 -2.59 -22.97
CA LYS A 544 15.79 -3.69 -23.38
C LYS A 544 14.73 -3.96 -22.29
N GLU A 545 15.06 -3.96 -21.03
CA GLU A 545 14.08 -4.13 -19.96
C GLU A 545 13.04 -3.00 -19.96
N CYS A 546 13.48 -1.75 -20.12
CA CYS A 546 12.59 -0.60 -20.28
C CYS A 546 11.70 -0.72 -21.51
N THR A 547 12.25 -1.16 -22.65
CA THR A 547 11.49 -1.36 -23.88
C THR A 547 10.37 -2.37 -23.69
N CYS A 548 10.65 -3.52 -23.05
CA CYS A 548 9.62 -4.52 -22.75
C CYS A 548 8.52 -3.94 -21.83
N HIS A 549 8.91 -3.15 -20.82
CA HIS A 549 7.96 -2.51 -19.94
C HIS A 549 7.16 -1.41 -20.65
N ALA A 550 7.77 -0.65 -21.55
CA ALA A 550 7.08 0.37 -22.36
C ALA A 550 6.04 -0.26 -23.30
N ILE A 551 6.34 -1.40 -23.93
CA ILE A 551 5.37 -2.17 -24.72
C ILE A 551 4.17 -2.57 -23.86
N TRP A 552 4.44 -3.12 -22.68
CA TRP A 552 3.42 -3.52 -21.72
C TRP A 552 2.53 -2.36 -21.27
N MET A 553 3.13 -1.20 -20.93
CA MET A 553 2.37 0.00 -20.54
C MET A 553 1.53 0.58 -21.69
N ARG A 554 2.09 0.63 -22.89
CA ARG A 554 1.35 1.11 -24.09
C ARG A 554 0.14 0.23 -24.36
N GLU A 555 0.32 -1.08 -24.27
CA GLU A 555 -0.78 -2.06 -24.42
C GLU A 555 -1.87 -1.85 -23.35
N ALA A 556 -1.47 -1.72 -22.08
CA ALA A 556 -2.39 -1.50 -20.97
C ALA A 556 -3.22 -0.21 -21.17
N LEU A 557 -2.57 0.89 -21.56
CA LEU A 557 -3.23 2.17 -21.79
C LEU A 557 -4.08 2.17 -23.05
N SER A 558 -3.66 1.45 -24.11
CA SER A 558 -4.46 1.30 -25.33
C SER A 558 -5.78 0.56 -25.05
N GLN A 559 -5.75 -0.46 -24.18
CA GLN A 559 -6.98 -1.13 -23.73
C GLN A 559 -7.91 -0.18 -22.96
N MET A 560 -7.37 0.81 -22.25
CA MET A 560 -8.14 1.85 -21.57
C MET A 560 -8.63 2.96 -22.53
N SER A 561 -8.51 2.75 -23.84
CA SER A 561 -8.90 3.68 -24.91
C SER A 561 -8.02 4.94 -25.01
N PHE A 562 -6.76 4.87 -24.60
CA PHE A 562 -5.77 5.90 -24.88
C PHE A 562 -4.98 5.58 -26.14
N THR A 563 -4.40 6.59 -26.77
CA THR A 563 -3.62 6.46 -28.00
C THR A 563 -2.16 6.87 -27.77
N PHE A 564 -1.31 6.53 -28.72
CA PHE A 564 0.07 6.98 -28.78
C PHE A 564 0.36 7.45 -30.19
N THR A 565 0.69 8.71 -30.36
CA THR A 565 1.06 9.31 -31.64
C THR A 565 2.56 9.34 -31.80
N GLU A 566 3.30 9.44 -30.70
CA GLU A 566 4.75 9.47 -30.68
C GLU A 566 5.36 8.21 -30.02
N PRO A 567 6.59 7.84 -30.38
CA PRO A 567 7.31 6.75 -29.74
C PRO A 567 7.69 7.14 -28.31
N THR A 568 7.55 6.19 -27.39
CA THR A 568 7.91 6.39 -25.97
C THR A 568 9.42 6.55 -25.81
N PRO A 569 9.93 7.64 -25.23
CA PRO A 569 11.35 7.84 -25.01
C PRO A 569 11.90 6.98 -23.87
N ILE A 570 13.02 6.33 -24.15
CA ILE A 570 13.86 5.61 -23.17
C ILE A 570 15.20 6.34 -23.14
N CYS A 571 15.34 7.24 -22.19
CA CYS A 571 16.52 8.10 -22.02
C CYS A 571 17.73 7.27 -21.61
N GLN A 572 18.87 7.52 -22.26
CA GLN A 572 20.09 6.77 -22.14
C GLN A 572 21.30 7.71 -22.19
N ASP A 573 22.32 7.52 -21.34
CA ASP A 573 23.52 8.35 -21.33
C ASP A 573 24.70 7.74 -22.12
N ASN A 574 24.64 6.44 -22.44
CA ASN A 574 25.66 5.76 -23.21
C ASN A 574 25.46 5.91 -24.72
N ARG A 575 26.25 6.81 -25.34
CA ARG A 575 26.18 7.07 -26.77
C ARG A 575 26.46 5.84 -27.63
N GLY A 576 27.29 4.90 -27.16
CA GLY A 576 27.57 3.64 -27.83
C GLY A 576 26.33 2.74 -27.91
N ALA A 577 25.59 2.59 -26.81
CA ALA A 577 24.34 1.84 -26.78
C ALA A 577 23.29 2.46 -27.73
N ILE A 578 23.15 3.79 -27.70
CA ILE A 578 22.26 4.52 -28.60
C ILE A 578 22.66 4.31 -30.09
N ALA A 579 23.95 4.37 -30.40
CA ALA A 579 24.44 4.16 -31.76
C ALA A 579 24.12 2.74 -32.26
N LEU A 580 24.24 1.71 -31.40
CA LEU A 580 23.83 0.34 -31.72
C LEU A 580 22.34 0.21 -32.02
N CYS A 581 21.49 0.93 -31.29
CA CYS A 581 20.06 0.95 -31.54
C CYS A 581 19.67 1.66 -32.85
N LYS A 582 20.53 2.58 -33.33
CA LYS A 582 20.29 3.38 -34.54
C LYS A 582 20.95 2.79 -35.79
N SER A 583 22.05 2.06 -35.64
CA SER A 583 22.88 1.59 -36.76
C SER A 583 22.30 0.32 -37.40
N ASP A 584 22.19 0.31 -38.74
CA ASP A 584 21.81 -0.89 -39.51
C ASP A 584 22.99 -1.84 -39.76
N LYS A 585 24.20 -1.44 -39.37
CA LYS A 585 25.40 -2.24 -39.56
C LYS A 585 25.49 -3.36 -38.51
N HIS A 586 25.87 -4.55 -38.96
CA HIS A 586 26.18 -5.65 -38.07
C HIS A 586 27.65 -5.54 -37.60
N HIS A 587 27.85 -5.46 -36.29
CA HIS A 587 29.18 -5.44 -35.70
C HIS A 587 29.53 -6.83 -35.17
N SER A 588 30.70 -7.37 -35.53
CA SER A 588 31.17 -8.70 -35.10
C SER A 588 31.27 -8.80 -33.57
N ARG A 589 31.63 -7.70 -32.90
CA ARG A 589 31.78 -7.61 -31.43
C ARG A 589 30.45 -7.65 -30.64
N THR A 590 29.31 -7.52 -31.33
CA THR A 590 27.98 -7.48 -30.65
C THR A 590 27.16 -8.75 -30.91
N ARG A 591 27.75 -9.80 -31.45
CA ARG A 591 27.06 -11.05 -31.83
C ARG A 591 26.31 -11.70 -30.65
N HIS A 592 26.91 -11.73 -29.47
CA HIS A 592 26.39 -12.41 -28.28
C HIS A 592 25.14 -11.73 -27.69
N PHE A 593 24.92 -10.45 -27.90
CA PHE A 593 23.70 -9.72 -27.47
C PHE A 593 22.89 -9.14 -28.62
N ARG A 594 23.13 -9.65 -29.85
CA ARG A 594 22.42 -9.16 -31.07
C ARG A 594 20.92 -9.21 -30.98
N MET A 595 20.33 -10.18 -30.27
CA MET A 595 18.87 -10.30 -30.11
C MET A 595 18.29 -9.11 -29.36
N HIS A 596 18.98 -8.60 -28.34
CA HIS A 596 18.53 -7.43 -27.59
C HIS A 596 18.60 -6.17 -28.47
N ILE A 597 19.69 -5.97 -29.20
CA ILE A 597 19.81 -4.87 -30.16
C ILE A 597 18.69 -4.97 -31.20
N GLY A 598 18.39 -6.18 -31.71
CA GLY A 598 17.34 -6.42 -32.70
C GLY A 598 15.97 -5.97 -32.21
N LEU A 599 15.61 -6.30 -30.95
CA LEU A 599 14.36 -5.84 -30.34
C LEU A 599 14.28 -4.31 -30.26
N LEU A 600 15.38 -3.65 -29.83
CA LEU A 600 15.41 -2.20 -29.71
C LEU A 600 15.25 -1.51 -31.08
N LYS A 601 15.86 -2.04 -32.13
CA LYS A 601 15.73 -1.57 -33.50
C LYS A 601 14.32 -1.73 -34.03
N ASP A 602 13.73 -2.93 -33.90
CA ASP A 602 12.37 -3.23 -34.32
C ASP A 602 11.35 -2.27 -33.65
N CYS A 603 11.48 -2.06 -32.34
CA CYS A 603 10.63 -1.12 -31.62
C CYS A 603 10.81 0.34 -32.08
N ARG A 604 12.05 0.75 -32.44
CA ARG A 604 12.31 2.07 -33.00
C ARG A 604 11.69 2.24 -34.39
N GLU A 605 11.88 1.25 -35.26
CA GLU A 605 11.32 1.25 -36.63
C GLU A 605 9.80 1.29 -36.63
N LYS A 606 9.17 0.53 -35.73
CA LYS A 606 7.72 0.52 -35.53
C LYS A 606 7.21 1.74 -34.75
N ARG A 607 8.06 2.73 -34.44
CA ARG A 607 7.73 3.92 -33.63
C ARG A 607 7.09 3.60 -32.28
N ILE A 608 7.48 2.50 -31.66
CA ILE A 608 7.05 2.13 -30.30
C ILE A 608 7.90 2.87 -29.28
N THR A 609 9.24 2.85 -29.46
CA THR A 609 10.20 3.52 -28.57
C THR A 609 11.24 4.33 -29.34
N VAL A 610 11.83 5.31 -28.66
CA VAL A 610 12.98 6.10 -29.15
C VAL A 610 14.01 6.21 -28.03
N TYR A 611 15.28 6.34 -28.39
CA TYR A 611 16.40 6.34 -27.43
C TYR A 611 17.14 7.68 -27.49
N PRO A 612 16.65 8.74 -26.79
CA PRO A 612 17.32 10.02 -26.67
C PRO A 612 18.53 9.91 -25.74
N TRP A 613 19.57 10.70 -26.05
CA TRP A 613 20.71 10.83 -25.17
C TRP A 613 20.42 11.86 -24.07
N VAL A 614 20.84 11.55 -22.85
CA VAL A 614 20.79 12.42 -21.67
C VAL A 614 22.17 12.47 -21.04
N PRO A 615 22.68 13.64 -20.62
CA PRO A 615 23.94 13.71 -19.88
C PRO A 615 23.87 12.90 -18.58
N THR A 616 24.97 12.21 -18.22
CA THR A 616 25.06 11.36 -17.01
C THR A 616 24.63 12.10 -15.73
N ARG A 617 24.91 13.41 -15.62
CA ARG A 617 24.46 14.21 -14.49
C ARG A 617 22.95 14.16 -14.29
N PHE A 618 22.18 14.11 -15.38
CA PHE A 618 20.72 14.10 -15.37
C PHE A 618 20.12 12.69 -15.53
N MET A 619 20.97 11.65 -15.50
CA MET A 619 20.52 10.26 -15.57
C MET A 619 19.82 9.87 -14.26
N ARG A 620 18.50 9.81 -14.29
CA ARG A 620 17.66 9.49 -13.14
C ARG A 620 17.75 8.02 -12.73
N GLY A 621 18.07 7.15 -13.68
CA GLY A 621 18.32 5.71 -13.48
C GLY A 621 19.48 5.40 -12.54
N ASP A 622 20.46 6.32 -12.43
CA ASP A 622 21.62 6.23 -11.52
C ASP A 622 21.23 5.88 -10.08
N LEU A 623 20.09 6.37 -9.58
CA LEU A 623 19.63 6.12 -8.21
C LEU A 623 19.41 4.63 -7.91
N PHE A 624 19.17 3.83 -8.94
CA PHE A 624 18.69 2.45 -8.81
C PHE A 624 19.77 1.37 -9.09
N ASN A 625 20.93 1.74 -9.58
CA ASN A 625 21.96 0.76 -9.96
C ASN A 625 23.25 0.84 -9.14
N LYS A 626 23.48 1.90 -8.39
CA LYS A 626 24.68 2.07 -7.56
C LYS A 626 24.44 2.90 -6.29
N ALA A 627 25.36 2.82 -5.34
CA ALA A 627 25.33 3.63 -4.14
C ALA A 627 25.92 5.01 -4.38
N HIS A 628 25.33 6.04 -3.78
CA HIS A 628 25.77 7.43 -3.91
C HIS A 628 26.16 8.04 -2.58
N GLY A 629 27.11 8.97 -2.62
CA GLY A 629 27.39 9.86 -1.48
C GLY A 629 26.21 10.79 -1.20
N PRO A 630 26.12 11.39 0.02
CA PRO A 630 24.96 12.14 0.47
C PRO A 630 24.47 13.24 -0.49
N ALA A 631 25.39 14.05 -1.05
CA ALA A 631 25.03 15.15 -1.96
C ALA A 631 24.41 14.64 -3.25
N ARG A 632 25.04 13.66 -3.93
CA ARG A 632 24.52 13.08 -5.17
C ARG A 632 23.24 12.30 -4.93
N HIS A 633 23.14 11.62 -3.79
CA HIS A 633 21.92 10.91 -3.42
C HIS A 633 20.74 11.87 -3.27
N GLN A 634 20.94 12.99 -2.56
CA GLN A 634 19.92 14.04 -2.42
C GLN A 634 19.52 14.62 -3.77
N GLU A 635 20.47 15.00 -4.62
CA GLU A 635 20.23 15.51 -5.97
C GLU A 635 19.38 14.52 -6.81
N LEU A 636 19.72 13.22 -6.76
CA LEU A 636 18.96 12.20 -7.45
C LEU A 636 17.56 11.98 -6.86
N CYS A 637 17.38 12.12 -5.54
CA CYS A 637 16.05 12.09 -4.93
C CYS A 637 15.18 13.25 -5.43
N GLU A 638 15.74 14.46 -5.46
CA GLU A 638 15.06 15.66 -5.99
C GLU A 638 14.67 15.46 -7.46
N TYR A 639 15.60 14.99 -8.32
CA TYR A 639 15.31 14.68 -9.73
C TYR A 639 14.22 13.62 -9.92
N ASN A 640 14.10 12.70 -8.99
CA ASN A 640 13.12 11.62 -9.03
C ASN A 640 11.79 11.97 -8.31
N GLY A 641 11.64 13.19 -7.80
CA GLY A 641 10.42 13.60 -7.09
C GLY A 641 10.22 12.83 -5.78
N ILE A 642 11.32 12.50 -5.10
CA ILE A 642 11.32 11.85 -3.79
C ILE A 642 11.48 12.93 -2.72
N ASP A 643 10.47 13.09 -1.87
CA ASP A 643 10.45 14.06 -0.80
C ASP A 643 10.73 13.44 0.55
N MET A 644 11.67 14.01 1.29
CA MET A 644 12.11 13.53 2.59
C MET A 644 11.40 14.18 3.77
N LEU A 645 10.61 15.23 3.53
CA LEU A 645 9.97 16.03 4.56
C LEU A 645 8.58 15.48 4.93
N SER A 646 8.09 15.84 6.10
CA SER A 646 6.76 15.50 6.55
C SER A 646 5.71 16.43 5.93
N GLY A 647 4.53 15.90 5.61
CA GLY A 647 3.43 16.66 5.04
C GLY A 647 3.62 17.00 3.56
N ILE A 648 2.82 17.93 3.06
CA ILE A 648 2.84 18.45 1.67
C ILE A 648 2.73 19.98 1.61
N ASP A 649 2.72 20.67 2.74
CA ASP A 649 2.51 22.13 2.76
C ASP A 649 3.69 22.92 2.18
N HIS A 650 4.90 22.36 2.24
CA HIS A 650 6.11 22.91 1.62
C HIS A 650 6.16 22.69 0.11
N LEU A 651 5.29 21.84 -0.46
CA LEU A 651 5.25 21.53 -1.88
C LEU A 651 4.40 22.58 -2.60
N LEU A 652 5.03 23.41 -3.42
CA LEU A 652 4.32 24.37 -4.23
C LEU A 652 3.73 23.71 -5.48
N PRO A 653 2.56 24.20 -5.99
CA PRO A 653 1.91 23.64 -7.17
C PRO A 653 2.80 23.70 -8.43
N GLU A 654 3.66 24.70 -8.51
CA GLU A 654 4.44 25.04 -9.71
C GLU A 654 5.93 24.71 -9.60
N GLN A 655 6.42 24.24 -8.44
CA GLN A 655 7.81 23.80 -8.29
C GLN A 655 8.03 22.41 -8.84
N SER A 656 7.97 22.27 -10.15
CA SER A 656 8.78 21.32 -10.86
C SER A 656 9.83 22.09 -11.68
N ASP A 657 10.84 22.61 -11.03
CA ASP A 657 12.05 23.10 -11.69
C ASP A 657 12.80 22.00 -12.45
N HIS A 658 12.23 20.83 -12.48
CA HIS A 658 12.73 19.67 -13.20
C HIS A 658 11.85 19.39 -14.40
N ASP A 659 11.78 20.33 -15.33
CA ASP A 659 11.30 20.03 -16.67
C ASP A 659 12.15 18.88 -17.21
N ILE A 660 11.52 17.74 -17.34
CA ILE A 660 12.13 16.51 -17.86
C ILE A 660 12.76 16.75 -19.23
N TRP A 661 12.27 17.77 -19.93
CA TRP A 661 12.64 18.15 -21.28
C TRP A 661 13.60 19.35 -21.36
N ASN A 662 13.85 20.12 -20.28
CA ASN A 662 14.66 21.35 -20.29
C ASN A 662 16.11 21.13 -19.84
N TRP A 663 16.60 19.89 -19.82
CA TRP A 663 18.03 19.68 -19.55
C TRP A 663 18.94 20.34 -20.61
N GLU A 664 18.49 20.49 -21.85
CA GLU A 664 19.21 21.22 -22.90
C GLU A 664 19.28 22.72 -22.59
N GLU A 665 18.18 23.33 -22.13
CA GLU A 665 18.17 24.73 -21.71
C GLU A 665 19.04 24.98 -20.47
N ARG A 666 19.00 24.09 -19.48
CA ARG A 666 19.86 24.17 -18.29
C ARG A 666 21.34 24.07 -18.62
N ILE A 667 21.74 23.19 -19.54
CA ILE A 667 23.14 23.14 -20.00
C ILE A 667 23.54 24.45 -20.69
N LEU A 668 22.63 25.06 -21.41
CA LEU A 668 22.85 26.34 -22.03
C LEU A 668 22.94 27.49 -21.01
N GLU A 669 22.13 27.47 -19.97
CA GLU A 669 22.20 28.43 -18.85
C GLU A 669 23.47 28.25 -18.03
N GLU A 670 23.84 27.03 -17.64
CA GLU A 670 25.08 26.74 -16.92
C GLU A 670 26.34 27.11 -17.72
N LYS A 671 26.32 26.98 -19.05
CA LYS A 671 27.41 27.44 -19.90
C LYS A 671 27.51 28.96 -19.94
N LYS A 672 26.38 29.67 -19.94
CA LYS A 672 26.35 31.14 -19.89
C LYS A 672 26.83 31.67 -18.53
N GLU A 673 26.51 30.99 -17.43
CA GLU A 673 26.98 31.35 -16.08
C GLU A 673 28.49 31.08 -15.89
N GLN A 674 29.07 30.10 -16.59
CA GLN A 674 30.51 29.81 -16.55
C GLN A 674 31.33 30.72 -17.49
N GLU A 675 30.70 31.41 -18.43
CA GLU A 675 31.34 32.40 -19.32
C GLU A 675 31.29 33.83 -18.75
N HIS A 676 30.63 34.06 -17.62
CA HIS A 676 30.62 35.28 -16.82
C HIS A 676 31.38 35.08 -15.50
#